data_998d9f3619e8bc6403b7f9bb0aaf3732
#
_entry.id   998d9f3619e8bc6403b7f9bb0aaf3732
#
_cell.length_a   1.000
_cell.length_b   1.000
_cell.length_c   1.000
_cell.angle_alpha   90.00
_cell.angle_beta   90.00
_cell.angle_gamma   90.00
#
_symmetry.space_group_name_H-M   'P 1'
#
loop_
_entity.id
_entity.type
_entity.pdbx_description
1 polymer ?
#
loop_
_entity_poly.entity_id
_entity_poly.type
_entity_poly.pdbx_seq_one_letter_code
_entity_poly.pdbx_strand_id
1 'polypeptide(L)'
;MNIEQKSVNAIRVLAADTVQKANSGHPGMPLGSAAMAYELWANHLTHNPKNPKWVNRDRFILSAGHASSLLYSLLHLFGYGLTIEDMKNFRQDNSLTPGHPEYGHTVGVEATTGPLGAGMGMAVGMAMAQAHMAATFNTEDYNIIDHYTFVLGGDGCMEEGISSEAFSLAGTLGLSKLIVLYDSNNITIEGNTDLAFTEDVNKRMEAFGFQTLTVEDGNNLEEISKAIELAKAEKTKPSFITVKTKIAFGCPAKEGSESSHGSPLGEENVKALRDNLGWEEQEAFVIPQDVYDNFAQKAKKGQEAEDNWNKIFKTYCEKYPEKKALWDKYFAVIDDEKLLNCDEFWSYEDKPQATRSLSGNMINRLAKIMPNFWGGSADLGPSNKTVIKDGGSFSKNNYLGRNIHYGVREFAMAAIANGITLYGGTKTFVGTFFVFSDYLKPMARLAALMKIPVTYVLTHDSIGVGEDGPTHEPIEQLAMLRAMPNINVFRPADATETAAAWYSAITSKNTPTVLALSRQNLPQIEGSSKEALKGGYIIAESIKAKPDAIIIASGSEVSLAVDAKKELMEKGFDIRVVSMPCMDIFEQQSDEYKEKILPQTVEKRLVVEAGSSICWGKYLGFKGKSVTIDTFGASAPANVLFKKYGFTVENVVNKALSMLK
;
A
#
# COMPACT_ATOMS: atom_id res chain seq x y z
N MET A 1 -10.85 -41.95 -10.13
CA MET A 1 -10.07 -40.74 -9.77
C MET A 1 -9.72 -40.84 -8.28
N ASN A 2 -8.46 -40.55 -7.89
CA ASN A 2 -8.10 -40.51 -6.48
C ASN A 2 -8.61 -39.18 -5.84
N ILE A 3 -8.62 -39.10 -4.50
CA ILE A 3 -9.23 -37.97 -3.79
C ILE A 3 -8.47 -36.66 -4.03
N GLU A 4 -7.14 -36.70 -4.21
CA GLU A 4 -6.34 -35.50 -4.48
C GLU A 4 -6.74 -34.88 -5.84
N GLN A 5 -6.79 -35.73 -6.89
CA GLN A 5 -7.20 -35.29 -8.23
C GLN A 5 -8.68 -34.82 -8.24
N LYS A 6 -9.56 -35.48 -7.48
CA LYS A 6 -10.95 -35.10 -7.33
C LYS A 6 -11.07 -33.70 -6.67
N SER A 7 -10.22 -33.44 -5.68
CA SER A 7 -10.15 -32.14 -5.00
C SER A 7 -9.63 -31.02 -5.91
N VAL A 8 -8.62 -31.30 -6.74
CA VAL A 8 -8.15 -30.37 -7.78
C VAL A 8 -9.28 -30.04 -8.76
N ASN A 9 -10.01 -31.07 -9.22
CA ASN A 9 -11.11 -30.87 -10.15
C ASN A 9 -12.29 -30.13 -9.51
N ALA A 10 -12.53 -30.31 -8.20
CA ALA A 10 -13.51 -29.50 -7.46
C ALA A 10 -13.20 -27.99 -7.51
N ILE A 11 -11.93 -27.61 -7.36
CA ILE A 11 -11.51 -26.21 -7.50
C ILE A 11 -11.80 -25.70 -8.92
N ARG A 12 -11.46 -26.48 -9.96
CA ARG A 12 -11.70 -26.13 -11.36
C ARG A 12 -13.18 -25.92 -11.65
N VAL A 13 -13.99 -26.90 -11.27
CA VAL A 13 -15.45 -26.86 -11.52
C VAL A 13 -16.10 -25.71 -10.77
N LEU A 14 -15.77 -25.52 -9.49
CA LEU A 14 -16.32 -24.44 -8.68
C LEU A 14 -15.92 -23.06 -9.22
N ALA A 15 -14.66 -22.89 -9.64
CA ALA A 15 -14.21 -21.65 -10.26
C ALA A 15 -14.92 -21.35 -11.59
N ALA A 16 -15.13 -22.39 -12.42
CA ALA A 16 -15.86 -22.27 -13.68
C ALA A 16 -17.33 -21.92 -13.47
N ASP A 17 -18.01 -22.60 -12.53
CA ASP A 17 -19.41 -22.34 -12.16
C ASP A 17 -19.59 -20.90 -11.65
N THR A 18 -18.68 -20.45 -10.80
CA THR A 18 -18.65 -19.10 -10.23
C THR A 18 -18.62 -18.04 -11.32
N VAL A 19 -17.70 -18.17 -12.27
CA VAL A 19 -17.56 -17.24 -13.40
C VAL A 19 -18.77 -17.34 -14.35
N GLN A 20 -19.22 -18.57 -14.64
CA GLN A 20 -20.35 -18.79 -15.55
C GLN A 20 -21.65 -18.23 -14.97
N LYS A 21 -21.92 -18.42 -13.69
CA LYS A 21 -23.11 -17.89 -13.01
C LYS A 21 -23.16 -16.37 -13.03
N ALA A 22 -22.03 -15.73 -12.79
CA ALA A 22 -21.90 -14.27 -12.85
C ALA A 22 -21.95 -13.72 -14.28
N ASN A 23 -21.81 -14.56 -15.28
CA ASN A 23 -21.60 -14.19 -16.68
C ASN A 23 -20.49 -13.13 -16.85
N SER A 24 -19.50 -13.15 -15.97
CA SER A 24 -18.38 -12.19 -15.90
C SER A 24 -17.24 -12.78 -15.08
N GLY A 25 -16.01 -12.67 -15.55
CA GLY A 25 -14.82 -13.12 -14.81
C GLY A 25 -13.79 -13.80 -15.69
N HIS A 26 -12.78 -14.37 -15.05
CA HIS A 26 -11.60 -14.92 -15.70
C HIS A 26 -11.45 -16.40 -15.32
N PRO A 27 -11.96 -17.34 -16.12
CA PRO A 27 -11.89 -18.77 -15.80
C PRO A 27 -10.56 -19.43 -16.18
N GLY A 28 -9.81 -18.86 -17.11
CA GLY A 28 -8.68 -19.51 -17.75
C GLY A 28 -7.55 -19.89 -16.79
N MET A 29 -6.99 -18.91 -16.07
CA MET A 29 -5.94 -19.16 -15.08
C MET A 29 -6.43 -20.02 -13.90
N PRO A 30 -7.62 -19.82 -13.33
CA PRO A 30 -8.15 -20.73 -12.29
C PRO A 30 -8.13 -22.20 -12.67
N LEU A 31 -8.49 -22.55 -13.90
CA LEU A 31 -8.48 -23.92 -14.37
C LEU A 31 -7.05 -24.46 -14.57
N GLY A 32 -6.15 -23.64 -15.11
CA GLY A 32 -4.75 -24.00 -15.33
C GLY A 32 -3.97 -24.17 -14.04
N SER A 33 -4.15 -23.25 -13.11
CA SER A 33 -3.37 -23.18 -11.86
C SER A 33 -3.96 -23.99 -10.70
N ALA A 34 -5.11 -24.66 -10.87
CA ALA A 34 -5.80 -25.36 -9.78
C ALA A 34 -4.93 -26.41 -9.09
N ALA A 35 -4.13 -27.19 -9.84
CA ALA A 35 -3.30 -28.24 -9.27
C ALA A 35 -2.16 -27.66 -8.41
N MET A 36 -1.45 -26.62 -8.90
CA MET A 36 -0.39 -25.99 -8.09
C MET A 36 -0.95 -25.28 -6.85
N ALA A 37 -2.12 -24.64 -6.98
CA ALA A 37 -2.76 -23.98 -5.85
C ALA A 37 -3.24 -25.01 -4.81
N TYR A 38 -3.83 -26.13 -5.24
CA TYR A 38 -4.22 -27.22 -4.36
C TYR A 38 -3.01 -27.80 -3.62
N GLU A 39 -1.94 -28.17 -4.36
CA GLU A 39 -0.75 -28.77 -3.76
C GLU A 39 -0.10 -27.86 -2.73
N LEU A 40 0.02 -26.56 -3.06
CA LEU A 40 0.51 -25.57 -2.12
C LEU A 40 -0.36 -25.52 -0.85
N TRP A 41 -1.66 -25.30 -1.00
CA TRP A 41 -2.56 -25.04 0.14
C TRP A 41 -2.80 -26.29 1.00
N ALA A 42 -2.91 -27.45 0.37
CA ALA A 42 -3.22 -28.71 1.06
C ALA A 42 -2.01 -29.34 1.77
N ASN A 43 -0.80 -29.17 1.22
CA ASN A 43 0.36 -29.94 1.67
C ASN A 43 1.54 -29.07 2.16
N HIS A 44 1.64 -27.81 1.76
CA HIS A 44 2.80 -26.98 2.03
C HIS A 44 2.52 -25.66 2.77
N LEU A 45 1.31 -25.12 2.66
CA LEU A 45 0.93 -23.87 3.34
C LEU A 45 0.46 -24.14 4.77
N THR A 46 1.13 -23.53 5.74
CA THR A 46 0.73 -23.60 7.15
C THR A 46 -0.25 -22.47 7.45
N HIS A 47 -1.54 -22.79 7.49
CA HIS A 47 -2.61 -21.81 7.69
C HIS A 47 -3.74 -22.39 8.54
N ASN A 48 -4.44 -21.54 9.31
CA ASN A 48 -5.60 -21.95 10.09
C ASN A 48 -6.85 -21.17 9.67
N PRO A 49 -7.81 -21.80 8.98
CA PRO A 49 -9.04 -21.13 8.56
C PRO A 49 -9.88 -20.56 9.72
N LYS A 50 -9.78 -21.15 10.93
CA LYS A 50 -10.48 -20.68 12.13
C LYS A 50 -9.80 -19.46 12.76
N ASN A 51 -8.52 -19.25 12.50
CA ASN A 51 -7.76 -18.07 12.90
C ASN A 51 -6.91 -17.52 11.76
N PRO A 52 -7.52 -16.89 10.75
CA PRO A 52 -6.82 -16.39 9.56
C PRO A 52 -5.86 -15.23 9.86
N LYS A 53 -5.79 -14.76 11.12
CA LYS A 53 -4.87 -13.72 11.59
C LYS A 53 -3.76 -14.25 12.50
N TRP A 54 -3.61 -15.57 12.63
CA TRP A 54 -2.50 -16.15 13.38
C TRP A 54 -1.15 -15.60 12.92
N VAL A 55 -0.33 -15.10 13.84
CA VAL A 55 0.88 -14.34 13.49
C VAL A 55 1.87 -15.18 12.70
N ASN A 56 2.09 -16.45 13.08
CA ASN A 56 3.09 -17.33 12.44
C ASN A 56 2.49 -18.21 11.31
N ARG A 57 1.33 -17.84 10.74
CA ARG A 57 0.83 -18.49 9.52
C ARG A 57 1.70 -18.14 8.31
N ASP A 58 1.78 -19.02 7.34
CA ASP A 58 2.27 -18.66 6.03
C ASP A 58 1.34 -17.62 5.37
N ARG A 59 1.88 -16.79 4.50
CA ARG A 59 1.12 -15.79 3.73
C ARG A 59 0.96 -16.29 2.30
N PHE A 60 -0.24 -16.13 1.75
CA PHE A 60 -0.49 -16.41 0.33
C PHE A 60 -1.08 -15.18 -0.34
N ILE A 61 -0.45 -14.73 -1.43
CA ILE A 61 -0.91 -13.62 -2.25
C ILE A 61 -1.18 -14.10 -3.67
N LEU A 62 -2.40 -13.89 -4.15
CA LEU A 62 -2.73 -14.06 -5.56
C LEU A 62 -2.45 -12.74 -6.28
N SER A 63 -1.25 -12.59 -6.88
CA SER A 63 -0.86 -11.38 -7.61
C SER A 63 -1.64 -11.23 -8.93
N ALA A 64 -1.95 -12.33 -9.59
CA ALA A 64 -2.88 -12.37 -10.71
C ALA A 64 -4.33 -12.29 -10.19
N GLY A 65 -4.71 -11.14 -9.65
CA GLY A 65 -5.99 -10.95 -8.95
C GLY A 65 -7.24 -11.22 -9.79
N HIS A 66 -7.11 -11.20 -11.12
CA HIS A 66 -8.18 -11.59 -12.03
C HIS A 66 -8.60 -13.07 -11.86
N ALA A 67 -7.69 -13.93 -11.41
CA ALA A 67 -8.00 -15.33 -11.07
C ALA A 67 -8.70 -15.49 -9.71
N SER A 68 -9.43 -14.49 -9.25
CA SER A 68 -10.09 -14.44 -7.94
C SER A 68 -10.97 -15.64 -7.62
N SER A 69 -11.67 -16.23 -8.63
CA SER A 69 -12.49 -17.42 -8.45
C SER A 69 -11.68 -18.64 -7.99
N LEU A 70 -10.39 -18.74 -8.33
CA LEU A 70 -9.47 -19.74 -7.78
C LEU A 70 -9.31 -19.56 -6.26
N LEU A 71 -8.98 -18.33 -5.84
CA LEU A 71 -8.77 -18.03 -4.43
C LEU A 71 -10.05 -18.23 -3.61
N TYR A 72 -11.20 -17.78 -4.13
CA TYR A 72 -12.47 -17.95 -3.43
C TYR A 72 -12.88 -19.42 -3.33
N SER A 73 -12.60 -20.24 -4.37
CA SER A 73 -12.80 -21.70 -4.31
C SER A 73 -11.94 -22.33 -3.21
N LEU A 74 -10.67 -21.95 -3.09
CA LEU A 74 -9.80 -22.40 -2.00
C LEU A 74 -10.31 -21.98 -0.63
N LEU A 75 -10.67 -20.70 -0.47
CA LEU A 75 -11.18 -20.16 0.80
C LEU A 75 -12.48 -20.85 1.22
N HIS A 76 -13.39 -21.14 0.27
CA HIS A 76 -14.61 -21.91 0.51
C HIS A 76 -14.29 -23.32 0.97
N LEU A 77 -13.52 -24.06 0.17
CA LEU A 77 -13.25 -25.48 0.41
C LEU A 77 -12.44 -25.72 1.69
N PHE A 78 -11.49 -24.84 2.03
CA PHE A 78 -10.73 -24.92 3.28
C PHE A 78 -11.50 -24.40 4.51
N GLY A 79 -12.69 -23.82 4.35
CA GLY A 79 -13.56 -23.45 5.46
C GLY A 79 -13.24 -22.09 6.09
N TYR A 80 -12.85 -21.08 5.30
CA TYR A 80 -12.68 -19.69 5.74
C TYR A 80 -13.99 -18.91 5.93
N GLY A 81 -15.13 -19.59 5.82
CA GLY A 81 -16.44 -19.00 6.05
C GLY A 81 -17.19 -18.54 4.79
N LEU A 82 -16.56 -18.60 3.61
CA LEU A 82 -17.31 -18.41 2.35
C LEU A 82 -18.25 -19.59 2.11
N THR A 83 -19.49 -19.30 1.75
CA THR A 83 -20.54 -20.28 1.43
C THR A 83 -20.69 -20.47 -0.09
N ILE A 84 -21.42 -21.51 -0.50
CA ILE A 84 -21.79 -21.68 -1.91
C ILE A 84 -22.66 -20.50 -2.40
N GLU A 85 -23.49 -19.91 -1.55
CA GLU A 85 -24.28 -18.72 -1.91
C GLU A 85 -23.38 -17.49 -2.15
N ASP A 86 -22.30 -17.34 -1.40
CA ASP A 86 -21.30 -16.29 -1.67
C ASP A 86 -20.61 -16.51 -3.02
N MET A 87 -20.31 -17.77 -3.38
CA MET A 87 -19.75 -18.12 -4.69
C MET A 87 -20.73 -17.83 -5.83
N LYS A 88 -22.03 -18.11 -5.65
CA LYS A 88 -23.10 -17.77 -6.63
C LYS A 88 -23.28 -16.27 -6.79
N ASN A 89 -22.95 -15.48 -5.77
CA ASN A 89 -23.04 -14.02 -5.76
C ASN A 89 -21.73 -13.33 -6.22
N PHE A 90 -20.83 -14.05 -6.87
CA PHE A 90 -19.58 -13.50 -7.41
C PHE A 90 -19.82 -12.25 -8.25
N ARG A 91 -19.07 -11.18 -7.98
CA ARG A 91 -19.15 -9.88 -8.67
C ARG A 91 -20.53 -9.18 -8.57
N GLN A 92 -21.35 -9.54 -7.58
CA GLN A 92 -22.58 -8.82 -7.32
C GLN A 92 -22.37 -7.74 -6.25
N ASP A 93 -23.31 -6.79 -6.19
CA ASP A 93 -23.26 -5.73 -5.16
C ASP A 93 -23.32 -6.33 -3.75
N ASN A 94 -22.49 -5.81 -2.85
CA ASN A 94 -22.35 -6.28 -1.47
C ASN A 94 -21.94 -7.77 -1.31
N SER A 95 -21.40 -8.39 -2.36
CA SER A 95 -20.90 -9.77 -2.31
C SER A 95 -19.60 -9.89 -1.56
N LEU A 96 -19.38 -10.99 -0.81
CA LEU A 96 -18.11 -11.36 -0.19
C LEU A 96 -17.07 -11.87 -1.21
N THR A 97 -17.44 -12.00 -2.48
CA THR A 97 -16.61 -12.47 -3.59
C THR A 97 -16.51 -11.41 -4.69
N PRO A 98 -15.84 -10.27 -4.44
CA PRO A 98 -15.67 -9.20 -5.42
C PRO A 98 -14.86 -9.67 -6.62
N GLY A 99 -14.85 -8.89 -7.70
CA GLY A 99 -14.20 -9.25 -8.97
C GLY A 99 -12.70 -9.54 -8.89
N HIS A 100 -12.02 -8.90 -7.95
CA HIS A 100 -10.62 -9.14 -7.59
C HIS A 100 -10.53 -9.25 -6.07
N PRO A 101 -9.50 -9.93 -5.50
CA PRO A 101 -9.37 -10.08 -4.05
C PRO A 101 -9.25 -8.72 -3.35
N GLU A 102 -10.04 -8.52 -2.29
CA GLU A 102 -10.02 -7.30 -1.48
C GLU A 102 -9.70 -7.61 -0.01
N TYR A 103 -8.59 -7.06 0.47
CA TYR A 103 -8.16 -7.17 1.86
C TYR A 103 -9.17 -6.48 2.80
N GLY A 104 -9.50 -7.17 3.89
CA GLY A 104 -10.45 -6.65 4.89
C GLY A 104 -11.93 -6.81 4.48
N HIS A 105 -12.21 -7.22 3.24
CA HIS A 105 -13.55 -7.52 2.74
C HIS A 105 -13.83 -9.03 2.77
N THR A 106 -12.97 -9.84 2.17
CA THR A 106 -13.08 -11.30 2.19
C THR A 106 -12.11 -11.88 3.21
N VAL A 107 -12.62 -12.73 4.12
CA VAL A 107 -11.77 -13.40 5.13
C VAL A 107 -10.76 -14.31 4.45
N GLY A 108 -9.50 -14.24 4.88
CA GLY A 108 -8.39 -15.04 4.30
C GLY A 108 -7.66 -14.38 3.13
N VAL A 109 -8.16 -13.24 2.61
CA VAL A 109 -7.43 -12.44 1.62
C VAL A 109 -6.35 -11.62 2.31
N GLU A 110 -5.08 -11.84 1.94
CA GLU A 110 -3.91 -11.19 2.55
C GLU A 110 -3.60 -9.82 1.95
N ALA A 111 -3.99 -9.56 0.71
CA ALA A 111 -3.75 -8.30 0.02
C ALA A 111 -4.78 -8.05 -1.09
N THR A 112 -5.16 -6.79 -1.31
CA THR A 112 -5.93 -6.41 -2.49
C THR A 112 -5.04 -6.42 -3.71
N THR A 113 -5.45 -7.18 -4.72
CA THR A 113 -4.78 -7.28 -6.01
C THR A 113 -5.76 -6.98 -7.16
N GLY A 114 -5.27 -7.05 -8.39
CA GLY A 114 -6.02 -6.65 -9.59
C GLY A 114 -5.09 -5.90 -10.54
N PRO A 115 -4.43 -4.81 -10.12
CA PRO A 115 -3.26 -4.31 -10.85
C PRO A 115 -2.16 -5.38 -10.84
N LEU A 116 -1.77 -5.87 -12.03
CA LEU A 116 -0.77 -6.92 -12.18
C LEU A 116 0.58 -6.50 -11.59
N GLY A 117 1.34 -7.44 -11.05
CA GLY A 117 2.62 -7.18 -10.39
C GLY A 117 2.54 -6.58 -8.98
N ALA A 118 1.43 -5.91 -8.61
CA ALA A 118 1.27 -5.30 -7.28
C ALA A 118 1.42 -6.32 -6.14
N GLY A 119 0.84 -7.52 -6.32
CA GLY A 119 0.96 -8.63 -5.36
C GLY A 119 2.40 -9.11 -5.18
N MET A 120 3.22 -9.07 -6.24
CA MET A 120 4.65 -9.42 -6.19
C MET A 120 5.40 -8.47 -5.24
N GLY A 121 5.19 -7.16 -5.40
CA GLY A 121 5.80 -6.15 -4.52
C GLY A 121 5.34 -6.26 -3.07
N MET A 122 4.03 -6.50 -2.84
CA MET A 122 3.50 -6.71 -1.48
C MET A 122 4.04 -7.98 -0.82
N ALA A 123 4.24 -9.06 -1.59
CA ALA A 123 4.85 -10.29 -1.08
C ALA A 123 6.31 -10.07 -0.63
N VAL A 124 7.08 -9.29 -1.40
CA VAL A 124 8.44 -8.88 -0.98
C VAL A 124 8.39 -8.12 0.34
N GLY A 125 7.43 -7.19 0.50
CA GLY A 125 7.24 -6.46 1.75
C GLY A 125 6.90 -7.35 2.95
N MET A 126 6.03 -8.35 2.77
CA MET A 126 5.72 -9.33 3.81
C MET A 126 6.94 -10.18 4.19
N ALA A 127 7.74 -10.62 3.20
CA ALA A 127 8.96 -11.38 3.45
C ALA A 127 10.04 -10.53 4.15
N MET A 128 10.15 -9.23 3.83
CA MET A 128 11.03 -8.31 4.55
C MET A 128 10.60 -8.14 6.02
N ALA A 129 9.29 -7.97 6.26
CA ALA A 129 8.75 -7.87 7.61
C ALA A 129 8.97 -9.18 8.39
N GLN A 130 8.76 -10.33 7.76
CA GLN A 130 9.07 -11.64 8.36
C GLN A 130 10.54 -11.73 8.78
N ALA A 131 11.48 -11.37 7.88
CA ALA A 131 12.92 -11.42 8.18
C ALA A 131 13.30 -10.49 9.33
N HIS A 132 12.74 -9.27 9.38
CA HIS A 132 12.94 -8.31 10.47
C HIS A 132 12.38 -8.84 11.81
N MET A 133 11.17 -9.36 11.80
CA MET A 133 10.52 -9.93 12.99
C MET A 133 11.25 -11.19 13.48
N ALA A 134 11.69 -12.06 12.57
CA ALA A 134 12.48 -13.24 12.92
C ALA A 134 13.81 -12.85 13.58
N ALA A 135 14.54 -11.89 13.01
CA ALA A 135 15.79 -11.38 13.60
C ALA A 135 15.56 -10.72 14.97
N THR A 136 14.38 -10.12 15.18
CA THR A 136 14.03 -9.46 16.45
C THR A 136 13.63 -10.46 17.53
N PHE A 137 12.85 -11.50 17.21
CA PHE A 137 12.20 -12.34 18.21
C PHE A 137 12.74 -13.74 18.31
N ASN A 138 13.33 -14.32 17.26
CA ASN A 138 13.90 -15.65 17.35
C ASN A 138 15.12 -15.69 18.27
N THR A 139 15.36 -16.83 18.89
CA THR A 139 16.50 -17.11 19.76
C THR A 139 17.16 -18.41 19.31
N GLU A 140 18.30 -18.79 19.90
CA GLU A 140 18.96 -20.07 19.61
C GLU A 140 18.05 -21.28 19.85
N ASP A 141 17.12 -21.19 20.83
CA ASP A 141 16.25 -22.29 21.23
C ASP A 141 14.85 -22.23 20.61
N TYR A 142 14.41 -21.07 20.12
CA TYR A 142 13.02 -20.85 19.71
C TYR A 142 12.93 -20.04 18.41
N ASN A 143 12.31 -20.63 17.41
CA ASN A 143 11.90 -19.97 16.17
C ASN A 143 10.42 -19.57 16.27
N ILE A 144 10.17 -18.40 16.85
CA ILE A 144 8.79 -17.89 17.05
C ILE A 144 8.22 -17.36 15.75
N ILE A 145 9.05 -16.81 14.89
CA ILE A 145 8.69 -16.32 13.54
C ILE A 145 9.40 -17.20 12.52
N ASP A 146 8.69 -18.18 12.00
CA ASP A 146 9.23 -19.15 11.02
C ASP A 146 8.16 -19.57 10.02
N HIS A 147 7.77 -18.67 9.14
CA HIS A 147 6.77 -18.90 8.11
C HIS A 147 7.24 -18.35 6.76
N TYR A 148 6.60 -18.77 5.71
CA TYR A 148 6.88 -18.38 4.33
C TYR A 148 5.85 -17.34 3.84
N THR A 149 6.26 -16.61 2.80
CA THR A 149 5.37 -15.82 1.96
C THR A 149 5.36 -16.44 0.57
N PHE A 150 4.20 -16.94 0.16
CA PHE A 150 3.96 -17.47 -1.17
C PHE A 150 3.21 -16.44 -2.01
N VAL A 151 3.59 -16.30 -3.26
CA VAL A 151 2.87 -15.44 -4.22
C VAL A 151 2.68 -16.19 -5.53
N LEU A 152 1.46 -16.16 -6.06
CA LEU A 152 1.09 -16.75 -7.33
C LEU A 152 0.78 -15.64 -8.34
N GLY A 153 1.44 -15.68 -9.50
CA GLY A 153 1.19 -14.76 -10.61
C GLY A 153 1.42 -15.41 -11.96
N GLY A 154 0.92 -14.78 -13.00
CA GLY A 154 1.06 -15.22 -14.39
C GLY A 154 1.99 -14.34 -15.20
N ASP A 155 2.01 -14.55 -16.53
CA ASP A 155 2.86 -13.86 -17.49
C ASP A 155 2.75 -12.33 -17.36
N GLY A 156 1.56 -11.76 -17.35
CA GLY A 156 1.37 -10.33 -17.20
C GLY A 156 1.88 -9.74 -15.89
N CYS A 157 1.94 -10.52 -14.79
CA CYS A 157 2.62 -10.08 -13.58
C CYS A 157 4.13 -9.96 -13.78
N MET A 158 4.71 -10.78 -14.64
CA MET A 158 6.15 -10.78 -14.93
C MET A 158 6.54 -9.74 -15.97
N GLU A 159 5.60 -9.32 -16.83
CA GLU A 159 5.77 -8.20 -17.75
C GLU A 159 5.83 -6.85 -17.03
N GLU A 160 5.08 -6.70 -15.94
CA GLU A 160 5.02 -5.46 -15.17
C GLU A 160 6.37 -5.05 -14.55
N GLY A 161 6.77 -3.80 -14.76
CA GLY A 161 8.04 -3.25 -14.26
C GLY A 161 8.20 -3.36 -12.75
N ILE A 162 7.10 -3.22 -11.98
CA ILE A 162 7.12 -3.34 -10.52
C ILE A 162 7.65 -4.69 -10.03
N SER A 163 7.41 -5.77 -10.76
CA SER A 163 7.92 -7.11 -10.42
C SER A 163 9.44 -7.16 -10.52
N SER A 164 10.01 -6.55 -11.57
CA SER A 164 11.46 -6.44 -11.74
C SER A 164 12.10 -5.59 -10.64
N GLU A 165 11.51 -4.45 -10.30
CA GLU A 165 11.96 -3.60 -9.19
C GLU A 165 11.97 -4.38 -7.86
N ALA A 166 10.86 -5.04 -7.53
CA ALA A 166 10.67 -5.74 -6.26
C ALA A 166 11.58 -6.96 -6.14
N PHE A 167 11.67 -7.80 -7.19
CA PHE A 167 12.45 -9.03 -7.15
C PHE A 167 13.96 -8.76 -7.19
N SER A 168 14.42 -7.74 -7.92
CA SER A 168 15.82 -7.31 -7.85
C SER A 168 16.22 -6.94 -6.42
N LEU A 169 15.34 -6.27 -5.67
CA LEU A 169 15.59 -5.96 -4.25
C LEU A 169 15.52 -7.22 -3.38
N ALA A 170 14.55 -8.10 -3.60
CA ALA A 170 14.38 -9.34 -2.82
C ALA A 170 15.61 -10.26 -2.92
N GLY A 171 16.18 -10.41 -4.11
CA GLY A 171 17.42 -11.16 -4.31
C GLY A 171 18.62 -10.50 -3.63
N THR A 172 18.76 -9.17 -3.74
CA THR A 172 19.79 -8.40 -3.02
C THR A 172 19.71 -8.61 -1.51
N LEU A 173 18.50 -8.66 -0.96
CA LEU A 173 18.25 -8.86 0.48
C LEU A 173 18.31 -10.34 0.90
N GLY A 174 18.36 -11.29 -0.03
CA GLY A 174 18.44 -12.71 0.29
C GLY A 174 17.21 -13.25 1.04
N LEU A 175 15.99 -12.85 0.65
CA LEU A 175 14.74 -13.17 1.35
C LEU A 175 14.31 -14.64 1.15
N SER A 176 14.97 -15.58 1.80
CA SER A 176 14.80 -17.02 1.61
C SER A 176 13.42 -17.58 2.00
N LYS A 177 12.59 -16.79 2.68
CA LYS A 177 11.20 -17.16 3.01
C LYS A 177 10.19 -16.68 1.96
N LEU A 178 10.65 -16.05 0.87
CA LEU A 178 9.81 -15.69 -0.28
C LEU A 178 9.87 -16.79 -1.33
N ILE A 179 8.71 -17.33 -1.69
CA ILE A 179 8.55 -18.35 -2.74
C ILE A 179 7.52 -17.85 -3.75
N VAL A 180 7.94 -17.68 -4.98
CA VAL A 180 7.11 -17.26 -6.11
C VAL A 180 6.71 -18.49 -6.92
N LEU A 181 5.40 -18.65 -7.17
CA LEU A 181 4.88 -19.59 -8.13
C LEU A 181 4.45 -18.81 -9.38
N TYR A 182 5.05 -19.14 -10.49
CA TYR A 182 4.78 -18.50 -11.77
C TYR A 182 3.99 -19.44 -12.67
N ASP A 183 2.73 -19.07 -12.93
CA ASP A 183 1.86 -19.72 -13.92
C ASP A 183 2.31 -19.32 -15.32
N SER A 184 3.18 -20.15 -15.91
CA SER A 184 3.73 -19.95 -17.25
C SER A 184 2.84 -20.69 -18.26
N ASN A 185 1.77 -20.02 -18.69
CA ASN A 185 0.82 -20.57 -19.66
C ASN A 185 0.96 -19.97 -21.06
N ASN A 186 1.84 -18.99 -21.23
CA ASN A 186 2.17 -18.29 -22.48
C ASN A 186 0.98 -17.57 -23.14
N ILE A 187 -0.07 -17.21 -22.37
CA ILE A 187 -1.26 -16.54 -22.89
C ILE A 187 -1.59 -15.28 -22.07
N THR A 188 -1.78 -14.20 -22.76
CA THR A 188 -2.36 -12.96 -22.23
C THR A 188 -3.76 -12.72 -22.82
N ILE A 189 -4.37 -11.57 -22.52
CA ILE A 189 -5.70 -11.23 -23.07
C ILE A 189 -5.67 -10.96 -24.59
N GLU A 190 -4.52 -10.55 -25.13
CA GLU A 190 -4.35 -10.26 -26.57
C GLU A 190 -3.96 -11.50 -27.37
N GLY A 191 -3.48 -12.55 -26.72
CA GLY A 191 -3.03 -13.77 -27.39
C GLY A 191 -1.80 -14.39 -26.77
N ASN A 192 -0.97 -15.02 -27.61
CA ASN A 192 0.29 -15.63 -27.16
C ASN A 192 1.27 -14.56 -26.69
N THR A 193 2.02 -14.84 -25.64
CA THR A 193 3.05 -13.93 -25.10
C THR A 193 4.11 -13.53 -26.12
N ASP A 194 4.38 -14.34 -27.13
CA ASP A 194 5.35 -14.03 -28.19
C ASP A 194 5.07 -12.69 -28.91
N LEU A 195 3.87 -12.15 -28.78
CA LEU A 195 3.51 -10.85 -29.32
C LEU A 195 4.28 -9.70 -28.63
N ALA A 196 4.61 -9.84 -27.33
CA ALA A 196 5.19 -8.75 -26.54
C ALA A 196 6.21 -9.21 -25.49
N PHE A 197 6.33 -10.53 -25.21
CA PHE A 197 7.09 -11.04 -24.08
C PHE A 197 7.79 -12.35 -24.42
N THR A 198 9.04 -12.28 -24.88
CA THR A 198 9.85 -13.41 -25.37
C THR A 198 11.10 -13.66 -24.55
N GLU A 199 11.25 -13.02 -23.41
CA GLU A 199 12.40 -13.18 -22.54
C GLU A 199 12.42 -14.53 -21.80
N ASP A 200 13.60 -14.95 -21.36
CA ASP A 200 13.78 -16.07 -20.44
C ASP A 200 13.63 -15.56 -19.00
N VAL A 201 12.43 -15.71 -18.44
CA VAL A 201 12.10 -15.23 -17.10
C VAL A 201 12.99 -15.89 -16.03
N ASN A 202 13.32 -17.19 -16.19
CA ASN A 202 14.19 -17.87 -15.24
C ASN A 202 15.59 -17.24 -15.20
N LYS A 203 16.18 -16.93 -16.34
CA LYS A 203 17.49 -16.24 -16.39
C LYS A 203 17.42 -14.85 -15.79
N ARG A 204 16.33 -14.12 -15.99
CA ARG A 204 16.12 -12.84 -15.32
C ARG A 204 16.09 -12.99 -13.79
N MET A 205 15.37 -13.99 -13.29
CA MET A 205 15.31 -14.26 -11.85
C MET A 205 16.65 -14.73 -11.29
N GLU A 206 17.39 -15.56 -12.02
CA GLU A 206 18.78 -15.95 -11.65
C GLU A 206 19.69 -14.72 -11.55
N ALA A 207 19.60 -13.80 -12.52
CA ALA A 207 20.36 -12.56 -12.51
C ALA A 207 19.99 -11.64 -11.31
N PHE A 208 18.74 -11.71 -10.83
CA PHE A 208 18.32 -11.03 -9.59
C PHE A 208 18.78 -11.75 -8.33
N GLY A 209 19.31 -12.98 -8.42
CA GLY A 209 19.81 -13.75 -7.28
C GLY A 209 18.79 -14.72 -6.67
N PHE A 210 17.78 -15.12 -7.40
CA PHE A 210 16.85 -16.18 -6.99
C PHE A 210 17.42 -17.57 -7.24
N GLN A 211 16.94 -18.56 -6.47
CA GLN A 211 16.90 -19.95 -6.90
C GLN A 211 15.76 -20.09 -7.91
N THR A 212 16.04 -20.68 -9.07
CA THR A 212 15.02 -20.99 -10.07
C THR A 212 14.78 -22.49 -10.18
N LEU A 213 13.51 -22.86 -10.26
CA LEU A 213 13.04 -24.24 -10.38
C LEU A 213 11.98 -24.28 -11.50
N THR A 214 11.88 -25.41 -12.20
CA THR A 214 10.87 -25.58 -13.24
C THR A 214 10.10 -26.87 -12.99
N VAL A 215 8.77 -26.77 -13.08
CA VAL A 215 7.82 -27.87 -13.13
C VAL A 215 7.32 -27.98 -14.56
N GLU A 216 7.60 -29.08 -15.23
CA GLU A 216 7.28 -29.27 -16.65
C GLU A 216 5.80 -29.61 -16.90
N ASP A 217 5.15 -30.27 -15.94
CA ASP A 217 3.71 -30.54 -15.96
C ASP A 217 3.01 -29.94 -14.73
N GLY A 218 2.33 -28.81 -14.93
CA GLY A 218 1.58 -28.11 -13.89
C GLY A 218 0.37 -28.85 -13.33
N ASN A 219 0.10 -30.10 -13.80
CA ASN A 219 -0.91 -31.00 -13.22
C ASN A 219 -0.27 -32.13 -12.42
N ASN A 220 1.04 -32.27 -12.44
CA ASN A 220 1.76 -33.31 -11.69
C ASN A 220 2.01 -32.79 -10.25
N LEU A 221 1.16 -33.24 -9.31
CA LEU A 221 1.24 -32.82 -7.90
C LEU A 221 2.60 -33.19 -7.26
N GLU A 222 3.20 -34.32 -7.66
CA GLU A 222 4.49 -34.78 -7.11
C GLU A 222 5.64 -33.88 -7.56
N GLU A 223 5.68 -33.45 -8.83
CA GLU A 223 6.66 -32.47 -9.31
C GLU A 223 6.52 -31.12 -8.63
N ILE A 224 5.28 -30.65 -8.47
CA ILE A 224 4.97 -29.38 -7.79
C ILE A 224 5.42 -29.45 -6.32
N SER A 225 5.05 -30.53 -5.62
CA SER A 225 5.45 -30.78 -4.23
C SER A 225 6.96 -30.73 -4.06
N LYS A 226 7.69 -31.47 -4.90
CA LYS A 226 9.15 -31.52 -4.89
C LYS A 226 9.79 -30.17 -5.14
N ALA A 227 9.26 -29.38 -6.06
CA ALA A 227 9.77 -28.03 -6.32
C ALA A 227 9.56 -27.10 -5.10
N ILE A 228 8.40 -27.17 -4.43
CA ILE A 228 8.15 -26.40 -3.22
C ILE A 228 9.06 -26.84 -2.07
N GLU A 229 9.30 -28.13 -1.91
CA GLU A 229 10.25 -28.66 -0.91
C GLU A 229 11.69 -28.17 -1.15
N LEU A 230 12.14 -28.19 -2.40
CA LEU A 230 13.46 -27.64 -2.78
C LEU A 230 13.54 -26.13 -2.52
N ALA A 231 12.47 -25.40 -2.80
CA ALA A 231 12.38 -23.98 -2.49
C ALA A 231 12.44 -23.71 -0.97
N LYS A 232 11.75 -24.50 -0.16
CA LYS A 232 11.81 -24.42 1.31
C LYS A 232 13.17 -24.84 1.89
N ALA A 233 13.90 -25.70 1.19
CA ALA A 233 15.24 -26.12 1.58
C ALA A 233 16.30 -25.02 1.36
N GLU A 234 16.09 -24.09 0.43
CA GLU A 234 16.96 -22.95 0.20
C GLU A 234 16.87 -21.95 1.37
N LYS A 235 18.02 -21.55 1.94
CA LYS A 235 18.07 -20.70 3.16
C LYS A 235 18.72 -19.34 2.94
N THR A 236 19.21 -19.07 1.73
CA THR A 236 20.02 -17.89 1.45
C THR A 236 19.46 -16.99 0.35
N LYS A 237 18.52 -17.50 -0.43
CA LYS A 237 17.93 -16.83 -1.60
C LYS A 237 16.42 -16.99 -1.62
N PRO A 238 15.68 -16.03 -2.17
CA PRO A 238 14.28 -16.28 -2.54
C PRO A 238 14.21 -17.32 -3.67
N SER A 239 13.07 -18.01 -3.77
CA SER A 239 12.88 -19.06 -4.78
C SER A 239 11.79 -18.68 -5.76
N PHE A 240 12.00 -19.02 -7.03
CA PHE A 240 11.09 -18.80 -8.13
C PHE A 240 10.82 -20.14 -8.83
N ILE A 241 9.57 -20.56 -8.83
CA ILE A 241 9.11 -21.83 -9.39
C ILE A 241 8.30 -21.53 -10.64
N THR A 242 8.85 -21.77 -11.81
CA THR A 242 8.11 -21.72 -13.08
C THR A 242 7.31 -23.00 -13.23
N VAL A 243 6.01 -22.89 -13.26
CA VAL A 243 5.08 -24.01 -13.45
C VAL A 243 4.46 -23.89 -14.83
N LYS A 244 4.79 -24.82 -15.74
CA LYS A 244 4.21 -24.84 -17.08
C LYS A 244 2.79 -25.36 -17.01
N THR A 245 1.83 -24.53 -17.38
CA THR A 245 0.41 -24.84 -17.36
C THR A 245 -0.22 -24.60 -18.72
N LYS A 246 -1.50 -24.93 -18.81
CA LYS A 246 -2.34 -24.54 -19.95
C LYS A 246 -3.54 -23.75 -19.43
N ILE A 247 -3.73 -22.56 -19.97
CA ILE A 247 -4.92 -21.76 -19.66
C ILE A 247 -6.19 -22.57 -20.01
N ALA A 248 -7.22 -22.48 -19.16
CA ALA A 248 -8.48 -23.25 -19.29
C ALA A 248 -8.29 -24.76 -19.39
N PHE A 249 -7.31 -25.31 -18.67
CA PHE A 249 -7.03 -26.76 -18.65
C PHE A 249 -8.30 -27.58 -18.42
N GLY A 250 -8.48 -28.60 -19.24
CA GLY A 250 -9.60 -29.52 -19.17
C GLY A 250 -10.86 -29.08 -19.95
N CYS A 251 -10.88 -27.87 -20.51
CA CYS A 251 -11.99 -27.38 -21.34
C CYS A 251 -11.67 -27.58 -22.84
N PRO A 252 -12.14 -28.63 -23.52
CA PRO A 252 -11.63 -29.03 -24.83
C PRO A 252 -11.62 -27.96 -25.92
N ALA A 253 -12.64 -27.09 -25.93
CA ALA A 253 -12.79 -26.04 -26.95
C ALA A 253 -12.05 -24.74 -26.58
N LYS A 254 -11.53 -24.59 -25.36
CA LYS A 254 -10.98 -23.34 -24.82
C LYS A 254 -9.57 -23.49 -24.24
N GLU A 255 -9.09 -24.71 -24.04
CA GLU A 255 -7.74 -24.98 -23.52
C GLU A 255 -6.68 -24.39 -24.43
N GLY A 256 -5.76 -23.59 -23.84
CA GLY A 256 -4.68 -22.93 -24.57
C GLY A 256 -5.11 -21.70 -25.37
N SER A 257 -6.37 -21.27 -25.29
CA SER A 257 -6.88 -20.12 -26.07
C SER A 257 -7.03 -18.88 -25.20
N GLU A 258 -6.63 -17.72 -25.75
CA GLU A 258 -6.83 -16.38 -25.18
C GLU A 258 -8.32 -16.08 -24.92
N SER A 259 -9.21 -16.69 -25.71
CA SER A 259 -10.65 -16.51 -25.54
C SER A 259 -11.21 -17.03 -24.20
N SER A 260 -10.39 -17.79 -23.44
CA SER A 260 -10.71 -18.23 -22.08
C SER A 260 -10.14 -17.32 -20.99
N HIS A 261 -9.30 -16.32 -21.36
CA HIS A 261 -8.61 -15.50 -20.37
C HIS A 261 -9.61 -14.70 -19.52
N GLY A 262 -10.45 -13.88 -20.13
CA GLY A 262 -11.28 -12.89 -19.46
C GLY A 262 -12.78 -12.97 -19.73
N SER A 263 -13.26 -14.11 -20.23
CA SER A 263 -14.68 -14.31 -20.56
C SER A 263 -15.18 -15.64 -20.02
N PRO A 264 -16.48 -15.73 -19.64
CA PRO A 264 -17.12 -17.01 -19.28
C PRO A 264 -16.92 -18.05 -20.39
N LEU A 265 -16.81 -19.31 -19.99
CA LEU A 265 -16.60 -20.41 -20.96
C LEU A 265 -17.84 -20.65 -21.85
N GLY A 266 -19.03 -20.39 -21.33
CA GLY A 266 -20.32 -20.77 -21.89
C GLY A 266 -20.79 -22.12 -21.33
N GLU A 267 -22.11 -22.29 -21.17
CA GLU A 267 -22.72 -23.46 -20.50
C GLU A 267 -22.30 -24.80 -21.14
N GLU A 268 -22.27 -24.87 -22.47
CA GLU A 268 -21.85 -26.07 -23.21
C GLU A 268 -20.40 -26.42 -22.90
N ASN A 269 -19.52 -25.43 -22.81
CA ASN A 269 -18.10 -25.66 -22.50
C ASN A 269 -17.88 -26.01 -21.02
N VAL A 270 -18.69 -25.47 -20.10
CA VAL A 270 -18.64 -25.86 -18.67
C VAL A 270 -19.09 -27.32 -18.52
N LYS A 271 -20.12 -27.75 -19.28
CA LYS A 271 -20.51 -29.17 -19.33
C LYS A 271 -19.39 -30.05 -19.91
N ALA A 272 -18.81 -29.65 -21.04
CA ALA A 272 -17.71 -30.38 -21.66
C ALA A 272 -16.47 -30.45 -20.75
N LEU A 273 -16.21 -29.41 -19.94
CA LEU A 273 -15.18 -29.41 -18.90
C LEU A 273 -15.43 -30.52 -17.87
N ARG A 274 -16.66 -30.62 -17.34
CA ARG A 274 -17.02 -31.67 -16.37
C ARG A 274 -16.84 -33.06 -16.97
N ASP A 275 -17.36 -33.29 -18.16
CA ASP A 275 -17.27 -34.55 -18.85
C ASP A 275 -15.79 -34.96 -19.08
N ASN A 276 -14.96 -34.02 -19.54
CA ASN A 276 -13.53 -34.27 -19.79
C ASN A 276 -12.72 -34.50 -18.51
N LEU A 277 -13.08 -33.84 -17.42
CA LEU A 277 -12.44 -34.05 -16.11
C LEU A 277 -12.92 -35.31 -15.40
N GLY A 278 -13.93 -36.03 -15.95
CA GLY A 278 -14.57 -37.14 -15.28
C GLY A 278 -15.30 -36.76 -14.00
N TRP A 279 -15.88 -35.54 -13.97
CA TRP A 279 -16.65 -35.03 -12.84
C TRP A 279 -18.09 -35.51 -12.92
N GLU A 280 -18.51 -36.30 -11.93
CA GLU A 280 -19.80 -36.97 -11.96
C GLU A 280 -20.99 -36.04 -11.74
N GLU A 281 -20.81 -35.03 -10.89
CA GLU A 281 -21.86 -34.05 -10.54
C GLU A 281 -22.07 -33.05 -11.68
N GLN A 282 -23.22 -33.16 -12.35
CA GLN A 282 -23.54 -32.29 -13.49
C GLN A 282 -24.23 -30.98 -13.08
N GLU A 283 -24.82 -30.92 -11.89
CA GLU A 283 -25.41 -29.70 -11.35
C GLU A 283 -24.33 -28.73 -10.88
N ALA A 284 -24.51 -27.45 -11.19
CA ALA A 284 -23.57 -26.40 -10.81
C ALA A 284 -23.52 -26.22 -9.28
N PHE A 285 -22.34 -25.93 -8.76
CA PHE A 285 -22.08 -25.70 -7.34
C PHE A 285 -22.30 -26.93 -6.43
N VAL A 286 -22.45 -28.12 -6.98
CA VAL A 286 -22.51 -29.37 -6.21
C VAL A 286 -21.12 -29.94 -6.06
N ILE A 287 -20.64 -30.02 -4.82
CA ILE A 287 -19.35 -30.58 -4.46
C ILE A 287 -19.57 -31.80 -3.57
N PRO A 288 -19.03 -32.98 -3.92
CA PRO A 288 -19.18 -34.20 -3.13
C PRO A 288 -18.61 -34.07 -1.71
N GLN A 289 -19.25 -34.77 -0.76
CA GLN A 289 -18.87 -34.70 0.66
C GLN A 289 -17.43 -35.18 0.93
N ASP A 290 -16.98 -36.21 0.22
CA ASP A 290 -15.61 -36.74 0.35
C ASP A 290 -14.54 -35.68 -0.01
N VAL A 291 -14.86 -34.73 -0.90
CA VAL A 291 -13.99 -33.58 -1.20
C VAL A 291 -13.93 -32.64 0.00
N TYR A 292 -15.07 -32.27 0.58
CA TYR A 292 -15.09 -31.44 1.79
C TYR A 292 -14.35 -32.09 2.95
N ASP A 293 -14.51 -33.42 3.11
CA ASP A 293 -13.82 -34.19 4.16
C ASP A 293 -12.29 -34.14 3.96
N ASN A 294 -11.82 -34.24 2.71
CA ASN A 294 -10.38 -34.11 2.40
C ASN A 294 -9.85 -32.71 2.77
N PHE A 295 -10.52 -31.64 2.33
CA PHE A 295 -10.10 -30.27 2.66
C PHE A 295 -10.14 -30.01 4.18
N ALA A 296 -11.17 -30.49 4.88
CA ALA A 296 -11.27 -30.39 6.33
C ALA A 296 -10.11 -31.11 7.05
N GLN A 297 -9.72 -32.31 6.57
CA GLN A 297 -8.55 -33.03 7.10
C GLN A 297 -7.24 -32.26 6.89
N LYS A 298 -7.06 -31.65 5.70
CA LYS A 298 -5.88 -30.82 5.41
C LYS A 298 -5.86 -29.57 6.31
N ALA A 299 -6.98 -28.87 6.45
CA ALA A 299 -7.13 -27.69 7.30
C ALA A 299 -6.84 -27.97 8.79
N LYS A 300 -7.13 -29.17 9.27
CA LYS A 300 -6.85 -29.58 10.67
C LYS A 300 -5.36 -29.49 11.02
N LYS A 301 -4.47 -29.75 10.07
CA LYS A 301 -3.01 -29.61 10.28
C LYS A 301 -2.63 -28.18 10.70
N GLY A 302 -3.30 -27.18 10.15
CA GLY A 302 -3.07 -25.78 10.51
C GLY A 302 -3.50 -25.43 11.92
N GLN A 303 -4.65 -25.96 12.39
CA GLN A 303 -5.08 -25.83 13.77
C GLN A 303 -4.06 -26.48 14.73
N GLU A 304 -3.60 -27.68 14.42
CA GLU A 304 -2.59 -28.40 15.22
C GLU A 304 -1.25 -27.63 15.28
N ALA A 305 -0.84 -27.03 14.14
CA ALA A 305 0.35 -26.20 14.06
C ALA A 305 0.24 -24.95 14.95
N GLU A 306 -0.90 -24.27 14.93
CA GLU A 306 -1.14 -23.11 15.79
C GLU A 306 -1.20 -23.48 17.27
N ASP A 307 -1.89 -24.57 17.64
CA ASP A 307 -1.95 -25.06 19.01
C ASP A 307 -0.56 -25.40 19.55
N ASN A 308 0.30 -25.99 18.74
CA ASN A 308 1.68 -26.26 19.09
C ASN A 308 2.49 -24.98 19.24
N TRP A 309 2.34 -24.04 18.29
CA TRP A 309 3.00 -22.74 18.34
C TRP A 309 2.59 -21.98 19.62
N ASN A 310 1.32 -21.97 20.01
CA ASN A 310 0.84 -21.34 21.23
C ASN A 310 1.52 -21.90 22.48
N LYS A 311 1.74 -23.21 22.56
CA LYS A 311 2.48 -23.84 23.66
C LYS A 311 3.94 -23.38 23.69
N ILE A 312 4.60 -23.38 22.53
CA ILE A 312 5.98 -22.93 22.38
C ILE A 312 6.09 -21.45 22.76
N PHE A 313 5.19 -20.62 22.26
CA PHE A 313 5.18 -19.18 22.54
C PHE A 313 4.99 -18.88 24.04
N LYS A 314 4.15 -19.64 24.72
CA LYS A 314 3.99 -19.53 26.18
C LYS A 314 5.31 -19.78 26.90
N THR A 315 5.98 -20.89 26.62
CA THR A 315 7.27 -21.26 27.23
C THR A 315 8.37 -20.25 26.88
N TYR A 316 8.38 -19.76 25.64
CA TYR A 316 9.27 -18.69 25.20
C TYR A 316 9.07 -17.41 26.03
N CYS A 317 7.83 -16.97 26.24
CA CYS A 317 7.53 -15.78 27.03
C CYS A 317 7.96 -15.91 28.50
N GLU A 318 7.84 -17.12 29.07
CA GLU A 318 8.30 -17.41 30.45
C GLU A 318 9.84 -17.36 30.53
N LYS A 319 10.54 -17.86 29.51
CA LYS A 319 12.01 -17.90 29.47
C LYS A 319 12.64 -16.55 29.11
N TYR A 320 11.99 -15.74 28.27
CA TYR A 320 12.48 -14.47 27.76
C TYR A 320 11.49 -13.33 28.02
N PRO A 321 11.28 -12.92 29.28
CA PRO A 321 10.28 -11.89 29.63
C PRO A 321 10.57 -10.53 28.97
N GLU A 322 11.84 -10.20 28.71
CA GLU A 322 12.22 -8.99 27.98
C GLU A 322 11.77 -9.03 26.50
N LYS A 323 11.84 -10.20 25.86
CA LYS A 323 11.31 -10.40 24.49
C LYS A 323 9.79 -10.31 24.48
N LYS A 324 9.13 -10.86 25.51
CA LYS A 324 7.68 -10.73 25.68
C LYS A 324 7.27 -9.25 25.80
N ALA A 325 7.97 -8.49 26.64
CA ALA A 325 7.72 -7.06 26.79
C ALA A 325 7.95 -6.28 25.48
N LEU A 326 8.95 -6.68 24.68
CA LEU A 326 9.18 -6.11 23.35
C LEU A 326 8.07 -6.51 22.37
N TRP A 327 7.64 -7.78 22.39
CA TRP A 327 6.53 -8.28 21.57
C TRP A 327 5.26 -7.46 21.82
N ASP A 328 4.92 -7.24 23.10
CA ASP A 328 3.77 -6.44 23.46
C ASP A 328 3.85 -5.00 22.89
N LYS A 329 5.03 -4.40 22.90
CA LYS A 329 5.24 -3.07 22.28
C LYS A 329 5.07 -3.09 20.75
N TYR A 330 5.47 -4.17 20.07
CA TYR A 330 5.31 -4.29 18.61
C TYR A 330 3.84 -4.37 18.21
N PHE A 331 3.01 -5.02 19.01
CA PHE A 331 1.58 -5.22 18.73
C PHE A 331 0.66 -4.25 19.51
N ALA A 332 1.24 -3.37 20.33
CA ALA A 332 0.47 -2.38 21.07
C ALA A 332 -0.19 -1.36 20.14
N VAL A 333 -1.40 -0.97 20.50
CA VAL A 333 -2.02 0.23 19.94
C VAL A 333 -1.29 1.44 20.52
N ILE A 334 -0.98 2.41 19.66
CA ILE A 334 -0.36 3.67 20.10
C ILE A 334 -1.32 4.40 21.03
N ASP A 335 -0.81 4.86 22.16
CA ASP A 335 -1.54 5.71 23.09
C ASP A 335 -1.56 7.14 22.55
N ASP A 336 -2.63 7.46 21.83
CA ASP A 336 -2.84 8.73 21.14
C ASP A 336 -2.82 9.90 22.14
N GLU A 337 -3.45 9.74 23.29
CA GLU A 337 -3.53 10.79 24.31
C GLU A 337 -2.17 11.08 24.94
N LYS A 338 -1.41 10.03 25.25
CA LYS A 338 -0.05 10.16 25.75
C LYS A 338 0.87 10.87 24.76
N LEU A 339 0.76 10.54 23.47
CA LEU A 339 1.54 11.17 22.42
C LEU A 339 1.13 12.63 22.21
N LEU A 340 -0.18 12.93 22.26
CA LEU A 340 -0.72 14.29 22.16
C LEU A 340 -0.19 15.21 23.28
N ASN A 341 -0.01 14.66 24.48
CA ASN A 341 0.46 15.39 25.67
C ASN A 341 1.98 15.26 25.90
N CYS A 342 2.73 14.68 24.96
CA CYS A 342 4.18 14.53 25.07
C CYS A 342 4.91 15.81 24.59
N ASP A 343 5.41 16.63 25.52
CA ASP A 343 6.11 17.88 25.17
C ASP A 343 7.31 17.65 24.25
N GLU A 344 8.07 16.56 24.47
CA GLU A 344 9.20 16.22 23.59
C GLU A 344 8.77 15.99 22.15
N PHE A 345 7.61 15.37 21.93
CA PHE A 345 7.07 15.15 20.59
C PHE A 345 6.77 16.46 19.85
N TRP A 346 6.25 17.47 20.56
CA TRP A 346 5.86 18.78 19.98
C TRP A 346 6.96 19.84 20.04
N SER A 347 8.11 19.55 20.66
CA SER A 347 9.20 20.53 20.81
C SER A 347 9.90 20.79 19.48
N TYR A 348 10.37 22.00 19.29
CA TYR A 348 11.16 22.43 18.15
C TYR A 348 12.15 23.54 18.55
N GLU A 349 13.18 23.74 17.73
CA GLU A 349 14.07 24.90 17.85
C GLU A 349 13.43 26.08 17.12
N ASP A 350 13.36 27.24 17.78
CA ASP A 350 12.81 28.46 17.21
C ASP A 350 13.81 29.10 16.22
N LYS A 351 13.89 28.49 15.04
CA LYS A 351 14.68 28.96 13.90
C LYS A 351 14.05 28.48 12.59
N PRO A 352 14.26 29.23 11.49
CA PRO A 352 13.78 28.77 10.18
C PRO A 352 14.38 27.41 9.79
N GLN A 353 13.51 26.44 9.46
CA GLN A 353 13.91 25.09 9.04
C GLN A 353 13.00 24.58 7.91
N ALA A 354 13.58 23.80 6.99
CA ALA A 354 12.79 23.10 5.98
C ALA A 354 11.91 22.04 6.65
N THR A 355 10.65 21.90 6.22
CA THR A 355 9.76 20.90 6.82
C THR A 355 10.24 19.46 6.58
N ARG A 356 11.02 19.18 5.51
CA ARG A 356 11.73 17.90 5.37
C ARG A 356 12.73 17.65 6.51
N SER A 357 13.43 18.67 6.99
CA SER A 357 14.39 18.54 8.10
C SER A 357 13.67 18.34 9.43
N LEU A 358 12.57 19.07 9.63
CA LEU A 358 11.67 18.90 10.78
C LEU A 358 11.09 17.48 10.80
N SER A 359 10.64 16.96 9.64
CA SER A 359 10.19 15.58 9.49
C SER A 359 11.31 14.57 9.85
N GLY A 360 12.54 14.80 9.42
CA GLY A 360 13.69 13.98 9.81
C GLY A 360 13.93 13.95 11.33
N ASN A 361 13.71 15.08 12.00
CA ASN A 361 13.74 15.13 13.47
C ASN A 361 12.62 14.29 14.08
N MET A 362 11.39 14.36 13.52
CA MET A 362 10.24 13.55 13.96
C MET A 362 10.49 12.05 13.76
N ILE A 363 11.03 11.63 12.60
CA ILE A 363 11.43 10.24 12.35
C ILE A 363 12.36 9.73 13.46
N ASN A 364 13.34 10.52 13.83
CA ASN A 364 14.32 10.12 14.86
C ASN A 364 13.73 10.14 16.29
N ARG A 365 12.75 11.00 16.58
CA ARG A 365 11.99 10.95 17.84
C ARG A 365 11.10 9.70 17.90
N LEU A 366 10.36 9.44 16.85
CA LEU A 366 9.51 8.24 16.75
C LEU A 366 10.34 6.96 16.86
N ALA A 367 11.50 6.92 16.22
CA ALA A 367 12.41 5.79 16.28
C ALA A 367 12.90 5.47 17.71
N LYS A 368 13.00 6.46 18.59
CA LYS A 368 13.35 6.24 20.01
C LYS A 368 12.23 5.62 20.84
N ILE A 369 10.99 6.01 20.58
CA ILE A 369 9.82 5.56 21.35
C ILE A 369 9.16 4.32 20.76
N MET A 370 9.36 4.06 19.47
CA MET A 370 8.74 2.95 18.73
C MET A 370 9.83 2.01 18.20
N PRO A 371 10.10 0.89 18.88
CA PRO A 371 11.12 -0.06 18.45
C PRO A 371 10.77 -0.74 17.11
N ASN A 372 9.48 -0.79 16.75
CA ASN A 372 8.94 -1.36 15.53
C ASN A 372 8.79 -0.36 14.37
N PHE A 373 9.34 0.85 14.50
CA PHE A 373 9.30 1.89 13.46
C PHE A 373 10.55 1.84 12.59
N TRP A 374 10.40 1.62 11.31
CA TRP A 374 11.45 1.51 10.32
C TRP A 374 11.00 1.96 8.93
N GLY A 375 11.91 2.23 8.03
CA GLY A 375 11.56 2.70 6.70
C GLY A 375 12.77 3.19 5.92
N GLY A 376 12.55 3.95 4.85
CA GLY A 376 13.64 4.45 4.02
C GLY A 376 13.16 5.19 2.78
N SER A 377 14.03 5.36 1.80
CA SER A 377 13.75 6.11 0.57
C SER A 377 14.19 5.37 -0.68
N ALA A 378 13.62 5.80 -1.81
CA ALA A 378 14.08 5.42 -3.15
C ALA A 378 15.35 6.19 -3.50
N ASP A 379 16.48 5.77 -2.92
CA ASP A 379 17.85 6.32 -3.10
C ASP A 379 18.03 7.80 -2.70
N LEU A 380 17.09 8.38 -1.96
CA LEU A 380 17.07 9.81 -1.61
C LEU A 380 17.15 10.08 -0.10
N GLY A 381 17.56 9.10 0.71
CA GLY A 381 17.60 9.20 2.18
C GLY A 381 18.24 10.49 2.73
N PRO A 382 19.43 10.89 2.30
CA PRO A 382 20.07 12.14 2.74
C PRO A 382 19.30 13.40 2.36
N SER A 383 18.70 13.44 1.16
CA SER A 383 17.93 14.57 0.65
C SER A 383 16.56 14.67 1.30
N ASN A 384 15.87 13.54 1.45
CA ASN A 384 14.54 13.45 2.08
C ASN A 384 14.60 13.55 3.62
N LYS A 385 15.81 13.43 4.22
CA LYS A 385 16.00 13.36 5.67
C LYS A 385 15.29 12.17 6.33
N THR A 386 15.25 11.03 5.64
CA THR A 386 14.53 9.82 6.05
C THR A 386 15.40 8.78 6.74
N VAL A 387 16.62 9.15 7.16
CA VAL A 387 17.56 8.25 7.83
C VAL A 387 17.28 8.23 9.33
N ILE A 388 17.07 7.03 9.88
CA ILE A 388 17.05 6.78 11.34
C ILE A 388 18.52 6.68 11.79
N LYS A 389 18.95 7.63 12.62
CA LYS A 389 20.31 7.64 13.20
C LYS A 389 20.48 6.39 14.08
N ASP A 390 21.63 5.76 13.96
CA ASP A 390 21.96 4.54 14.71
C ASP A 390 21.02 3.34 14.45
N GLY A 391 20.12 3.45 13.44
CA GLY A 391 19.17 2.39 13.08
C GLY A 391 19.78 1.24 12.29
N GLY A 392 21.01 1.38 11.79
CA GLY A 392 21.63 0.40 10.90
C GLY A 392 20.90 0.24 9.55
N SER A 393 21.53 -0.41 8.59
CA SER A 393 20.93 -0.72 7.28
C SER A 393 20.29 -2.10 7.30
N PHE A 394 19.05 -2.21 6.84
CA PHE A 394 18.38 -3.48 6.59
C PHE A 394 19.05 -4.17 5.39
N SER A 395 19.58 -5.35 5.59
CA SER A 395 20.31 -6.10 4.56
C SER A 395 20.34 -7.60 4.88
N LYS A 396 20.77 -8.42 3.93
CA LYS A 396 20.95 -9.88 4.12
C LYS A 396 21.89 -10.25 5.29
N ASN A 397 22.74 -9.33 5.69
CA ASN A 397 23.67 -9.53 6.82
C ASN A 397 23.16 -8.87 8.12
N ASN A 398 22.08 -8.10 8.06
CA ASN A 398 21.52 -7.38 9.21
C ASN A 398 20.04 -7.10 9.03
N TYR A 399 19.18 -8.08 9.30
CA TYR A 399 17.73 -7.89 9.26
C TYR A 399 17.18 -7.09 10.47
N LEU A 400 18.01 -6.75 11.46
CA LEU A 400 17.64 -5.82 12.54
C LEU A 400 17.75 -4.35 12.11
N GLY A 401 18.38 -4.05 10.98
CA GLY A 401 18.51 -2.70 10.46
C GLY A 401 17.14 -2.04 10.24
N ARG A 402 17.06 -0.75 10.57
CA ARG A 402 15.82 0.03 10.51
C ARG A 402 15.76 1.00 9.33
N ASN A 403 16.89 1.14 8.58
CA ASN A 403 16.95 1.90 7.35
C ASN A 403 16.87 0.96 6.15
N ILE A 404 15.80 1.08 5.36
CA ILE A 404 15.60 0.31 4.14
C ILE A 404 16.11 1.11 2.95
N HIS A 405 16.99 0.52 2.17
CA HIS A 405 17.52 1.10 0.94
C HIS A 405 16.77 0.51 -0.26
N TYR A 406 15.76 1.20 -0.73
CA TYR A 406 14.92 0.71 -1.85
C TYR A 406 15.62 0.82 -3.21
N GLY A 407 16.62 1.72 -3.34
CA GLY A 407 17.18 2.13 -4.62
C GLY A 407 16.15 2.96 -5.42
N VAL A 408 16.42 3.27 -6.66
CA VAL A 408 15.51 4.03 -7.54
C VAL A 408 14.37 3.11 -8.00
N ARG A 409 13.39 2.89 -7.11
CA ARG A 409 12.27 1.93 -7.28
C ARG A 409 11.02 2.41 -6.54
N GLU A 410 10.47 3.56 -6.92
CA GLU A 410 9.35 4.19 -6.21
C GLU A 410 8.10 3.31 -6.22
N PHE A 411 7.82 2.64 -7.34
CA PHE A 411 6.64 1.80 -7.49
C PHE A 411 6.72 0.58 -6.57
N ALA A 412 7.82 -0.18 -6.62
CA ALA A 412 8.02 -1.31 -5.71
C ALA A 412 8.15 -0.87 -4.26
N MET A 413 8.81 0.25 -3.95
CA MET A 413 8.92 0.80 -2.61
C MET A 413 7.55 0.97 -1.96
N ALA A 414 6.58 1.55 -2.68
CA ALA A 414 5.23 1.74 -2.17
C ALA A 414 4.47 0.40 -2.02
N ALA A 415 4.63 -0.56 -2.94
CA ALA A 415 4.05 -1.90 -2.81
C ALA A 415 4.65 -2.68 -1.63
N ILE A 416 5.96 -2.59 -1.44
CA ILE A 416 6.67 -3.20 -0.31
C ILE A 416 6.17 -2.60 1.00
N ALA A 417 5.98 -1.27 1.07
CA ALA A 417 5.41 -0.61 2.25
C ALA A 417 4.00 -1.12 2.57
N ASN A 418 3.18 -1.34 1.54
CA ASN A 418 1.87 -1.97 1.72
C ASN A 418 2.01 -3.38 2.31
N GLY A 419 2.91 -4.21 1.77
CA GLY A 419 3.19 -5.55 2.26
C GLY A 419 3.68 -5.59 3.70
N ILE A 420 4.61 -4.70 4.07
CA ILE A 420 5.09 -4.54 5.45
C ILE A 420 3.94 -4.17 6.39
N THR A 421 3.08 -3.25 5.97
CA THR A 421 1.94 -2.80 6.79
C THR A 421 0.90 -3.90 6.96
N LEU A 422 0.59 -4.65 5.88
CA LEU A 422 -0.33 -5.80 5.91
C LEU A 422 0.17 -6.95 6.78
N TYR A 423 1.49 -7.14 6.84
CA TYR A 423 2.09 -8.16 7.71
C TYR A 423 1.76 -7.93 9.19
N GLY A 424 1.75 -6.68 9.63
CA GLY A 424 1.46 -6.28 11.01
C GLY A 424 2.69 -6.28 11.93
N GLY A 425 2.50 -5.79 13.16
CA GLY A 425 3.55 -5.71 14.19
C GLY A 425 4.58 -4.59 13.96
N THR A 426 4.71 -4.07 12.75
CA THR A 426 5.64 -2.99 12.42
C THR A 426 4.94 -1.75 11.88
N LYS A 427 5.60 -0.61 11.98
CA LYS A 427 5.17 0.68 11.42
C LYS A 427 6.23 1.16 10.42
N THR A 428 5.81 1.48 9.19
CA THR A 428 6.74 1.86 8.13
C THR A 428 6.44 3.22 7.53
N PHE A 429 7.49 3.85 7.05
CA PHE A 429 7.42 5.04 6.20
C PHE A 429 8.30 4.84 4.97
N VAL A 430 7.94 5.50 3.88
CA VAL A 430 8.71 5.50 2.63
C VAL A 430 8.83 6.90 2.08
N GLY A 431 9.95 7.21 1.42
CA GLY A 431 10.24 8.56 0.96
C GLY A 431 10.80 8.64 -0.45
N THR A 432 10.45 9.72 -1.12
CA THR A 432 11.01 10.15 -2.41
C THR A 432 10.79 11.64 -2.61
N PHE A 433 11.21 12.24 -3.73
CA PHE A 433 10.78 13.58 -4.10
C PHE A 433 9.31 13.58 -4.49
N PHE A 434 8.63 14.68 -4.22
CA PHE A 434 7.18 14.76 -4.35
C PHE A 434 6.69 14.55 -5.80
N VAL A 435 7.42 15.06 -6.79
CA VAL A 435 7.08 14.84 -8.20
C VAL A 435 7.05 13.34 -8.55
N PHE A 436 7.90 12.53 -7.92
CA PHE A 436 7.92 11.07 -8.14
C PHE A 436 6.80 10.32 -7.44
N SER A 437 5.85 11.04 -6.82
CA SER A 437 4.55 10.46 -6.45
C SER A 437 3.81 9.88 -7.68
N ASP A 438 4.13 10.34 -8.89
CA ASP A 438 3.61 9.80 -10.13
C ASP A 438 3.93 8.30 -10.30
N TYR A 439 5.13 7.87 -9.87
CA TYR A 439 5.54 6.46 -9.91
C TYR A 439 4.91 5.62 -8.79
N LEU A 440 4.76 6.15 -7.57
CA LEU A 440 4.25 5.40 -6.42
C LEU A 440 2.72 5.42 -6.31
N LYS A 441 2.03 6.33 -7.02
CA LYS A 441 0.58 6.58 -6.91
C LYS A 441 -0.28 5.33 -6.98
N PRO A 442 -0.07 4.34 -7.89
CA PRO A 442 -0.91 3.16 -7.96
C PRO A 442 -0.93 2.38 -6.63
N MET A 443 0.19 2.32 -5.93
CA MET A 443 0.29 1.62 -4.66
C MET A 443 -0.24 2.44 -3.48
N ALA A 444 -0.11 3.75 -3.51
CA ALA A 444 -0.77 4.64 -2.55
C ALA A 444 -2.31 4.52 -2.67
N ARG A 445 -2.83 4.38 -3.90
CA ARG A 445 -4.25 4.11 -4.13
C ARG A 445 -4.68 2.75 -3.56
N LEU A 446 -3.87 1.71 -3.71
CA LEU A 446 -4.16 0.41 -3.09
C LEU A 446 -4.10 0.48 -1.56
N ALA A 447 -3.15 1.23 -0.97
CA ALA A 447 -3.12 1.47 0.48
C ALA A 447 -4.41 2.12 0.97
N ALA A 448 -4.90 3.14 0.25
CA ALA A 448 -6.16 3.82 0.55
C ALA A 448 -7.37 2.88 0.42
N LEU A 449 -7.42 2.05 -0.61
CA LEU A 449 -8.47 1.06 -0.86
C LEU A 449 -8.49 -0.03 0.23
N MET A 450 -7.31 -0.55 0.60
CA MET A 450 -7.15 -1.55 1.67
C MET A 450 -7.32 -0.94 3.07
N LYS A 451 -7.41 0.37 3.19
CA LYS A 451 -7.50 1.08 4.46
C LYS A 451 -6.32 0.73 5.39
N ILE A 452 -5.10 0.84 4.89
CA ILE A 452 -3.87 0.58 5.65
C ILE A 452 -3.04 1.86 5.84
N PRO A 453 -2.48 2.10 7.05
CA PRO A 453 -1.87 3.38 7.42
C PRO A 453 -0.40 3.48 7.03
N VAL A 454 -0.11 3.46 5.72
CA VAL A 454 1.25 3.71 5.21
C VAL A 454 1.57 5.20 5.28
N THR A 455 2.80 5.55 5.67
CA THR A 455 3.27 6.94 5.69
C THR A 455 4.21 7.21 4.51
N TYR A 456 3.83 8.18 3.66
CA TYR A 456 4.61 8.65 2.52
C TYR A 456 5.27 9.99 2.84
N VAL A 457 6.60 10.02 2.89
CA VAL A 457 7.42 11.23 3.17
C VAL A 457 7.91 11.78 1.83
N LEU A 458 7.15 12.71 1.27
CA LEU A 458 7.38 13.25 -0.07
C LEU A 458 7.93 14.68 0.05
N THR A 459 9.20 14.86 -0.30
CA THR A 459 9.91 16.13 -0.12
C THR A 459 10.05 16.89 -1.44
N HIS A 460 10.46 18.16 -1.37
CA HIS A 460 10.58 19.01 -2.56
C HIS A 460 9.20 19.31 -3.15
N ASP A 461 8.33 19.90 -2.34
CA ASP A 461 6.87 19.98 -2.48
C ASP A 461 6.35 20.99 -3.51
N SER A 462 7.23 21.82 -4.10
CA SER A 462 6.81 22.94 -4.98
C SER A 462 7.94 23.42 -5.88
N ILE A 463 7.72 24.52 -6.59
CA ILE A 463 8.76 25.26 -7.33
C ILE A 463 9.95 25.70 -6.46
N GLY A 464 9.84 25.56 -5.13
CA GLY A 464 10.95 25.71 -4.19
C GLY A 464 12.08 24.68 -4.35
N VAL A 465 11.89 23.68 -5.22
CA VAL A 465 12.96 22.81 -5.74
C VAL A 465 14.06 23.64 -6.39
N GLY A 466 13.69 24.60 -7.22
CA GLY A 466 14.63 25.57 -7.77
C GLY A 466 15.31 25.11 -9.05
N GLU A 467 16.62 25.03 -9.02
CA GLU A 467 17.49 24.87 -10.20
C GLU A 467 17.27 23.57 -10.97
N ASP A 468 16.78 22.50 -10.33
CA ASP A 468 16.46 21.22 -11.00
C ASP A 468 15.32 21.36 -12.01
N GLY A 469 14.46 22.36 -11.84
CA GLY A 469 13.49 22.80 -12.83
C GLY A 469 12.26 21.91 -12.99
N PRO A 470 11.52 22.05 -14.11
CA PRO A 470 10.16 21.51 -14.29
C PRO A 470 10.05 19.99 -14.14
N THR A 471 11.11 19.24 -14.41
CA THR A 471 11.10 17.77 -14.27
C THR A 471 11.07 17.32 -12.81
N HIS A 472 11.37 18.22 -11.86
CA HIS A 472 11.44 17.94 -10.43
C HIS A 472 10.47 18.82 -9.61
N GLU A 473 9.85 19.81 -10.23
CA GLU A 473 8.92 20.77 -9.62
C GLU A 473 7.48 20.25 -9.71
N PRO A 474 6.87 19.78 -8.62
CA PRO A 474 5.48 19.33 -8.62
C PRO A 474 4.53 20.52 -8.81
N ILE A 475 3.51 20.34 -9.60
CA ILE A 475 2.42 21.30 -9.85
C ILE A 475 1.07 20.63 -9.54
N GLU A 476 0.74 19.54 -10.24
CA GLU A 476 -0.53 18.84 -10.13
C GLU A 476 -0.57 17.77 -9.06
N GLN A 477 0.57 17.37 -8.50
CA GLN A 477 0.68 16.22 -7.59
C GLN A 477 -0.13 16.39 -6.30
N LEU A 478 -0.22 17.63 -5.75
CA LEU A 478 -1.10 17.91 -4.60
C LEU A 478 -2.56 17.64 -4.96
N ALA A 479 -3.03 18.19 -6.06
CA ALA A 479 -4.41 18.01 -6.52
C ALA A 479 -4.71 16.54 -6.84
N MET A 480 -3.78 15.86 -7.51
CA MET A 480 -3.88 14.44 -7.84
C MET A 480 -4.06 13.55 -6.59
N LEU A 481 -3.28 13.80 -5.54
CA LEU A 481 -3.37 13.03 -4.30
C LEU A 481 -4.60 13.41 -3.46
N ARG A 482 -4.94 14.71 -3.37
CA ARG A 482 -6.16 15.18 -2.71
C ARG A 482 -7.45 14.71 -3.38
N ALA A 483 -7.41 14.35 -4.66
CA ALA A 483 -8.54 13.76 -5.38
C ALA A 483 -8.74 12.26 -5.07
N MET A 484 -7.78 11.61 -4.41
CA MET A 484 -7.84 10.18 -4.08
C MET A 484 -8.66 9.96 -2.81
N PRO A 485 -9.70 9.08 -2.83
CA PRO A 485 -10.46 8.77 -1.62
C PRO A 485 -9.59 8.10 -0.53
N ASN A 486 -9.90 8.38 0.74
CA ASN A 486 -9.30 7.77 1.91
C ASN A 486 -7.76 7.88 1.98
N ILE A 487 -7.24 9.06 1.71
CA ILE A 487 -5.82 9.40 1.93
C ILE A 487 -5.75 10.78 2.58
N ASN A 488 -4.87 10.97 3.56
CA ASN A 488 -4.63 12.27 4.18
C ASN A 488 -3.39 12.92 3.55
N VAL A 489 -3.54 14.10 2.96
CA VAL A 489 -2.45 14.83 2.32
C VAL A 489 -2.11 16.08 3.14
N PHE A 490 -1.04 15.99 3.94
CA PHE A 490 -0.52 17.11 4.71
C PHE A 490 0.53 17.89 3.94
N ARG A 491 0.39 19.21 3.90
CA ARG A 491 1.41 20.16 3.45
C ARG A 491 1.68 21.17 4.57
N PRO A 492 2.57 20.83 5.53
CA PRO A 492 2.79 21.61 6.73
C PRO A 492 3.61 22.89 6.45
N ALA A 493 3.27 23.97 7.17
CA ALA A 493 3.90 25.28 7.06
C ALA A 493 5.12 25.46 7.97
N ASP A 494 5.21 24.71 9.08
CA ASP A 494 6.24 24.88 10.10
C ASP A 494 6.44 23.62 10.96
N ALA A 495 7.14 23.76 12.10
CA ALA A 495 7.44 22.66 12.99
C ALA A 495 6.19 22.07 13.66
N THR A 496 5.27 22.90 14.11
CA THR A 496 4.05 22.47 14.79
C THR A 496 3.14 21.68 13.84
N GLU A 497 2.94 22.20 12.63
CA GLU A 497 2.15 21.49 11.61
C GLU A 497 2.85 20.20 11.12
N THR A 498 4.20 20.19 11.05
CA THR A 498 4.96 18.96 10.73
C THR A 498 4.77 17.90 11.81
N ALA A 499 4.76 18.29 13.10
CA ALA A 499 4.47 17.38 14.21
C ALA A 499 3.03 16.89 14.16
N ALA A 500 2.06 17.74 13.82
CA ALA A 500 0.65 17.36 13.64
C ALA A 500 0.48 16.34 12.49
N ALA A 501 1.19 16.52 11.38
CA ALA A 501 1.18 15.56 10.26
C ALA A 501 1.71 14.18 10.68
N TRP A 502 2.84 14.14 11.40
CA TRP A 502 3.40 12.89 11.94
C TRP A 502 2.52 12.25 13.00
N TYR A 503 1.92 13.05 13.90
CA TYR A 503 0.94 12.57 14.86
C TYR A 503 -0.21 11.85 14.14
N SER A 504 -0.82 12.51 13.16
CA SER A 504 -1.92 11.96 12.36
C SER A 504 -1.50 10.68 11.61
N ALA A 505 -0.29 10.64 11.05
CA ALA A 505 0.23 9.47 10.34
C ALA A 505 0.40 8.25 11.26
N ILE A 506 1.00 8.45 12.45
CA ILE A 506 1.33 7.36 13.36
C ILE A 506 0.11 6.83 14.12
N THR A 507 -0.85 7.70 14.44
CA THR A 507 -2.09 7.31 15.14
C THR A 507 -3.16 6.79 14.18
N SER A 508 -2.99 6.98 12.87
CA SER A 508 -3.91 6.43 11.87
C SER A 508 -3.98 4.91 11.95
N LYS A 509 -5.21 4.38 11.87
CA LYS A 509 -5.49 2.93 11.88
C LYS A 509 -5.82 2.39 10.49
N ASN A 510 -6.40 3.23 9.63
CA ASN A 510 -7.03 2.79 8.38
C ASN A 510 -6.88 3.79 7.22
N THR A 511 -6.04 4.81 7.35
CA THR A 511 -5.87 5.83 6.31
C THR A 511 -4.39 6.09 6.09
N PRO A 512 -3.86 5.93 4.87
CA PRO A 512 -2.50 6.32 4.56
C PRO A 512 -2.35 7.84 4.63
N THR A 513 -1.14 8.29 4.97
CA THR A 513 -0.83 9.72 5.13
C THR A 513 0.35 10.11 4.26
N VAL A 514 0.18 11.16 3.47
CA VAL A 514 1.21 11.82 2.68
C VAL A 514 1.65 13.08 3.41
N LEU A 515 2.97 13.26 3.56
CA LEU A 515 3.60 14.48 4.02
C LEU A 515 4.31 15.13 2.83
N ALA A 516 3.75 16.23 2.30
CA ALA A 516 4.35 17.05 1.24
C ALA A 516 5.23 18.13 1.90
N LEU A 517 6.55 18.00 1.79
CA LEU A 517 7.53 18.71 2.63
C LEU A 517 8.45 19.60 1.82
N SER A 518 8.70 20.83 2.30
CA SER A 518 9.53 21.81 1.64
C SER A 518 11.02 21.43 1.59
N ARG A 519 11.70 21.84 0.51
CA ARG A 519 13.16 21.83 0.41
C ARG A 519 13.76 23.06 1.11
N GLN A 520 13.15 24.22 0.93
CA GLN A 520 13.59 25.50 1.49
C GLN A 520 13.21 25.64 2.97
N ASN A 521 13.97 26.44 3.71
CA ASN A 521 13.66 26.76 5.10
C ASN A 521 12.42 27.66 5.18
N LEU A 522 11.55 27.35 6.16
CA LEU A 522 10.36 28.13 6.48
C LEU A 522 10.47 28.66 7.91
N PRO A 523 9.93 29.86 8.21
CA PRO A 523 9.87 30.37 9.57
C PRO A 523 8.88 29.59 10.42
N GLN A 524 9.03 29.62 11.73
CA GLN A 524 7.95 29.27 12.65
C GLN A 524 6.91 30.39 12.61
N ILE A 525 5.62 30.03 12.55
CA ILE A 525 4.53 30.98 12.37
C ILE A 525 3.84 31.23 13.71
N GLU A 526 3.72 32.49 14.11
CA GLU A 526 2.94 32.86 15.27
C GLU A 526 1.46 32.46 15.07
N GLY A 527 0.85 31.82 16.07
CA GLY A 527 -0.50 31.26 15.97
C GLY A 527 -0.58 29.81 15.47
N SER A 528 0.54 29.25 15.01
CA SER A 528 0.61 27.81 14.70
C SER A 528 0.39 26.99 15.96
N SER A 529 -0.51 25.98 15.89
CA SER A 529 -0.94 25.23 17.07
C SER A 529 -1.37 23.79 16.70
N LYS A 530 -1.67 23.00 17.74
CA LYS A 530 -2.23 21.63 17.59
C LYS A 530 -3.61 21.63 16.90
N GLU A 531 -4.25 22.78 16.69
CA GLU A 531 -5.47 22.89 15.86
C GLU A 531 -5.22 22.40 14.41
N ALA A 532 -3.97 22.36 13.96
CA ALA A 532 -3.55 21.73 12.69
C ALA A 532 -4.02 20.27 12.56
N LEU A 533 -4.25 19.57 13.67
CA LEU A 533 -4.83 18.21 13.70
C LEU A 533 -6.26 18.16 13.15
N LYS A 534 -6.95 19.30 13.06
CA LYS A 534 -8.27 19.42 12.45
C LYS A 534 -8.23 19.65 10.94
N GLY A 535 -7.03 19.69 10.34
CA GLY A 535 -6.82 19.82 8.90
C GLY A 535 -6.90 21.21 8.33
N GLY A 536 -7.61 22.14 8.99
CA GLY A 536 -7.69 23.56 8.66
C GLY A 536 -8.06 24.36 9.91
N TYR A 537 -7.38 25.48 10.16
CA TYR A 537 -7.59 26.29 11.34
C TYR A 537 -7.22 27.76 11.12
N ILE A 538 -7.71 28.63 11.99
CA ILE A 538 -7.38 30.06 11.95
C ILE A 538 -5.99 30.25 12.55
N ILE A 539 -5.01 30.63 11.73
CA ILE A 539 -3.65 30.88 12.19
C ILE A 539 -3.45 32.37 12.55
N ALA A 540 -4.23 33.28 11.93
CA ALA A 540 -4.23 34.69 12.28
C ALA A 540 -5.66 35.26 12.17
N GLU A 541 -6.27 35.53 13.34
CA GLU A 541 -7.67 35.99 13.44
C GLU A 541 -7.86 37.45 13.00
N SER A 542 -9.05 37.75 12.51
CA SER A 542 -9.52 39.12 12.27
C SER A 542 -9.87 39.83 13.58
N ILE A 543 -9.89 41.16 13.57
CA ILE A 543 -10.35 41.97 14.70
C ILE A 543 -11.88 41.95 14.77
N LYS A 544 -12.54 42.08 13.62
CA LYS A 544 -13.99 42.03 13.49
C LYS A 544 -14.49 40.59 13.52
N ALA A 545 -15.66 40.37 14.07
CA ALA A 545 -16.32 39.05 14.03
C ALA A 545 -16.55 38.54 12.57
N LYS A 546 -16.79 39.49 11.64
CA LYS A 546 -16.85 39.21 10.20
C LYS A 546 -15.68 39.91 9.52
N PRO A 547 -14.65 39.17 9.06
CA PRO A 547 -13.54 39.75 8.32
C PRO A 547 -13.99 40.29 6.95
N ASP A 548 -13.23 41.24 6.42
CA ASP A 548 -13.47 41.82 5.10
C ASP A 548 -13.14 40.79 3.98
N ALA A 549 -12.15 39.92 4.23
CA ALA A 549 -11.83 38.74 3.41
C ALA A 549 -11.10 37.65 4.22
N ILE A 550 -11.00 36.46 3.65
CA ILE A 550 -10.21 35.32 4.19
C ILE A 550 -9.10 34.97 3.20
N ILE A 551 -7.87 34.87 3.67
CA ILE A 551 -6.76 34.28 2.92
C ILE A 551 -6.57 32.83 3.42
N ILE A 552 -6.57 31.87 2.52
CA ILE A 552 -6.38 30.44 2.80
C ILE A 552 -5.05 30.02 2.17
N ALA A 553 -4.17 29.40 2.93
CA ALA A 553 -2.89 28.93 2.42
C ALA A 553 -2.50 27.57 3.01
N SER A 554 -1.56 26.87 2.40
CA SER A 554 -0.93 25.68 2.92
C SER A 554 0.59 25.73 2.74
N GLY A 555 1.33 24.99 3.56
CA GLY A 555 2.78 24.86 3.42
C GLY A 555 3.52 26.20 3.44
N SER A 556 4.49 26.37 2.55
CA SER A 556 5.36 27.56 2.50
C SER A 556 4.63 28.87 2.29
N GLU A 557 3.41 28.86 1.76
CA GLU A 557 2.67 30.08 1.47
C GLU A 557 1.88 30.62 2.66
N VAL A 558 1.80 29.90 3.78
CA VAL A 558 1.12 30.39 5.00
C VAL A 558 1.82 31.62 5.57
N SER A 559 3.16 31.62 5.63
CA SER A 559 3.91 32.80 6.09
C SER A 559 3.67 34.02 5.17
N LEU A 560 3.65 33.79 3.85
CA LEU A 560 3.34 34.83 2.86
C LEU A 560 1.93 35.43 3.07
N ALA A 561 0.95 34.58 3.38
CA ALA A 561 -0.43 35.00 3.67
C ALA A 561 -0.51 35.84 4.96
N VAL A 562 0.24 35.46 6.00
CA VAL A 562 0.30 36.23 7.26
C VAL A 562 0.95 37.61 7.05
N ASP A 563 2.02 37.67 6.26
CA ASP A 563 2.66 38.97 5.95
C ASP A 563 1.77 39.84 5.07
N ALA A 564 1.07 39.27 4.10
CA ALA A 564 0.09 40.01 3.29
C ALA A 564 -1.08 40.58 4.15
N LYS A 565 -1.52 39.83 5.19
CA LYS A 565 -2.51 40.34 6.15
C LYS A 565 -2.02 41.62 6.84
N LYS A 566 -0.75 41.66 7.29
CA LYS A 566 -0.19 42.85 7.97
C LYS A 566 -0.30 44.10 7.09
N GLU A 567 0.14 43.98 5.83
CA GLU A 567 0.04 45.09 4.87
C GLU A 567 -1.43 45.50 4.54
N LEU A 568 -2.34 44.53 4.45
CA LEU A 568 -3.77 44.80 4.22
C LEU A 568 -4.41 45.51 5.41
N MET A 569 -4.00 45.19 6.65
CA MET A 569 -4.45 45.87 7.85
C MET A 569 -3.99 47.32 7.88
N GLU A 570 -2.76 47.65 7.48
CA GLU A 570 -2.25 49.02 7.32
C GLU A 570 -3.06 49.81 6.28
N LYS A 571 -3.66 49.13 5.30
CA LYS A 571 -4.55 49.71 4.29
C LYS A 571 -6.03 49.78 4.75
N GLY A 572 -6.32 49.41 5.99
CA GLY A 572 -7.65 49.51 6.62
C GLY A 572 -8.57 48.31 6.39
N PHE A 573 -8.06 47.18 5.89
CA PHE A 573 -8.84 45.96 5.69
C PHE A 573 -8.54 44.93 6.77
N ASP A 574 -9.57 44.32 7.32
CA ASP A 574 -9.46 43.30 8.37
C ASP A 574 -9.56 41.90 7.78
N ILE A 575 -8.48 41.15 7.83
CA ILE A 575 -8.29 39.88 7.16
C ILE A 575 -8.12 38.77 8.18
N ARG A 576 -8.80 37.62 7.93
CA ARG A 576 -8.51 36.36 8.59
C ARG A 576 -7.56 35.53 7.72
N VAL A 577 -6.56 34.90 8.33
CA VAL A 577 -5.73 33.88 7.63
C VAL A 577 -6.04 32.50 8.17
N VAL A 578 -6.29 31.58 7.27
CA VAL A 578 -6.54 30.16 7.55
C VAL A 578 -5.38 29.33 6.99
N SER A 579 -4.70 28.59 7.86
CA SER A 579 -3.82 27.51 7.42
C SER A 579 -4.64 26.26 7.13
N MET A 580 -4.41 25.63 5.98
CA MET A 580 -5.10 24.42 5.52
C MET A 580 -4.08 23.31 5.27
N PRO A 581 -3.41 22.78 6.31
CA PRO A 581 -2.39 21.75 6.14
C PRO A 581 -2.93 20.43 5.56
N CYS A 582 -4.21 20.07 5.79
CA CYS A 582 -4.80 18.82 5.29
C CYS A 582 -6.30 19.00 5.00
N MET A 583 -6.65 19.12 3.73
CA MET A 583 -8.06 19.25 3.29
C MET A 583 -8.92 18.06 3.70
N ASP A 584 -8.38 16.85 3.61
CA ASP A 584 -9.12 15.62 3.85
C ASP A 584 -9.63 15.52 5.30
N ILE A 585 -8.80 15.92 6.26
CA ILE A 585 -9.19 15.96 7.68
C ILE A 585 -10.12 17.14 7.95
N PHE A 586 -9.91 18.29 7.30
CA PHE A 586 -10.81 19.44 7.45
C PHE A 586 -12.23 19.12 6.99
N GLU A 587 -12.38 18.39 5.90
CA GLU A 587 -13.69 17.99 5.38
C GLU A 587 -14.44 17.00 6.31
N GLN A 588 -13.73 16.28 7.15
CA GLN A 588 -14.31 15.38 8.16
C GLN A 588 -14.78 16.11 9.43
N GLN A 589 -14.46 17.43 9.57
CA GLN A 589 -14.92 18.21 10.71
C GLN A 589 -16.43 18.49 10.64
N SER A 590 -17.01 18.81 11.80
CA SER A 590 -18.42 19.21 11.86
C SER A 590 -18.71 20.47 11.04
N ASP A 591 -19.95 20.64 10.61
CA ASP A 591 -20.35 21.81 9.83
C ASP A 591 -20.19 23.11 10.65
N GLU A 592 -20.40 23.04 11.98
CA GLU A 592 -20.16 24.18 12.87
C GLU A 592 -18.68 24.58 12.88
N TYR A 593 -17.76 23.58 12.89
CA TYR A 593 -16.34 23.88 12.85
C TYR A 593 -15.95 24.49 11.50
N LYS A 594 -16.40 23.90 10.39
CA LYS A 594 -16.12 24.41 9.04
C LYS A 594 -16.68 25.83 8.86
N GLU A 595 -17.90 26.10 9.35
CA GLU A 595 -18.50 27.44 9.32
C GLU A 595 -17.75 28.45 10.21
N LYS A 596 -17.24 28.03 11.37
CA LYS A 596 -16.37 28.85 12.22
C LYS A 596 -15.10 29.26 11.49
N ILE A 597 -14.45 28.34 10.78
CA ILE A 597 -13.17 28.59 10.09
C ILE A 597 -13.39 29.38 8.79
N LEU A 598 -14.34 28.95 7.98
CA LEU A 598 -14.67 29.51 6.65
C LEU A 598 -16.16 29.90 6.55
N PRO A 599 -16.60 30.96 7.26
CA PRO A 599 -18.00 31.38 7.27
C PRO A 599 -18.51 31.60 5.84
N GLN A 600 -19.69 31.05 5.51
CA GLN A 600 -20.31 31.19 4.19
C GLN A 600 -20.66 32.67 3.88
N THR A 601 -20.88 33.47 4.91
CA THR A 601 -21.16 34.91 4.77
C THR A 601 -19.94 35.73 4.33
N VAL A 602 -18.73 35.15 4.32
CA VAL A 602 -17.49 35.76 3.81
C VAL A 602 -17.13 35.15 2.47
N GLU A 603 -17.64 35.72 1.40
CA GLU A 603 -17.46 35.22 0.02
C GLU A 603 -16.13 35.65 -0.62
N LYS A 604 -15.50 36.73 -0.10
CA LYS A 604 -14.20 37.21 -0.58
C LYS A 604 -13.09 36.36 0.00
N ARG A 605 -12.67 35.34 -0.77
CA ARG A 605 -11.65 34.36 -0.34
C ARG A 605 -10.50 34.35 -1.34
N LEU A 606 -9.28 34.41 -0.83
CA LEU A 606 -8.06 34.30 -1.61
C LEU A 606 -7.30 33.05 -1.21
N VAL A 607 -6.99 32.20 -2.16
CA VAL A 607 -6.09 31.05 -1.95
C VAL A 607 -4.67 31.39 -2.37
N VAL A 608 -3.69 30.94 -1.59
CA VAL A 608 -2.26 31.08 -1.89
C VAL A 608 -1.58 29.72 -1.71
N GLU A 609 -1.25 29.07 -2.82
CA GLU A 609 -0.55 27.76 -2.81
C GLU A 609 0.28 27.59 -4.07
N ALA A 610 1.57 27.25 -3.92
CA ALA A 610 2.47 26.93 -5.03
C ALA A 610 2.20 25.52 -5.58
N GLY A 611 1.07 25.39 -6.24
CA GLY A 611 0.53 24.19 -6.87
C GLY A 611 -0.70 24.55 -7.72
N SER A 612 -1.33 23.54 -8.33
CA SER A 612 -2.49 23.74 -9.20
C SER A 612 -3.72 24.28 -8.46
N SER A 613 -4.44 25.18 -9.11
CA SER A 613 -5.67 25.80 -8.57
C SER A 613 -6.85 24.83 -8.43
N ILE A 614 -6.81 23.68 -9.12
CA ILE A 614 -7.99 22.84 -9.40
C ILE A 614 -8.70 22.31 -8.15
N CYS A 615 -7.98 22.01 -7.07
CA CYS A 615 -8.60 21.47 -5.85
C CYS A 615 -9.20 22.55 -4.93
N TRP A 616 -9.00 23.84 -5.22
CA TRP A 616 -9.41 24.94 -4.37
C TRP A 616 -10.79 25.51 -4.68
N GLY A 617 -11.41 25.12 -5.79
CA GLY A 617 -12.69 25.67 -6.24
C GLY A 617 -13.80 25.65 -5.18
N LYS A 618 -13.90 24.57 -4.40
CA LYS A 618 -14.87 24.44 -3.29
C LYS A 618 -14.73 25.54 -2.22
N TYR A 619 -13.48 25.94 -1.93
CA TYR A 619 -13.19 26.92 -0.88
C TYR A 619 -13.26 28.35 -1.37
N LEU A 620 -12.96 28.58 -2.65
CA LEU A 620 -12.97 29.90 -3.29
C LEU A 620 -14.39 30.39 -3.58
N GLY A 621 -15.29 29.50 -4.00
CA GLY A 621 -16.57 29.93 -4.56
C GLY A 621 -16.39 30.78 -5.81
N PHE A 622 -17.45 31.45 -6.27
CA PHE A 622 -17.45 32.25 -7.51
C PHE A 622 -16.82 33.64 -7.38
N LYS A 623 -16.68 34.18 -6.16
CA LYS A 623 -16.12 35.50 -5.91
C LYS A 623 -14.67 35.48 -5.46
N GLY A 624 -14.14 34.28 -5.19
CA GLY A 624 -12.75 34.13 -4.75
C GLY A 624 -11.75 34.25 -5.87
N LYS A 625 -10.49 34.44 -5.49
CA LYS A 625 -9.32 34.46 -6.38
C LYS A 625 -8.21 33.62 -5.83
N SER A 626 -7.21 33.31 -6.66
CA SER A 626 -6.05 32.53 -6.25
C SER A 626 -4.72 33.13 -6.71
N VAL A 627 -3.67 32.84 -5.97
CA VAL A 627 -2.27 32.91 -6.37
C VAL A 627 -1.78 31.47 -6.37
N THR A 628 -1.82 30.83 -7.53
CA THR A 628 -1.55 29.40 -7.78
C THR A 628 -0.75 29.26 -9.06
N ILE A 629 -0.31 28.04 -9.38
CA ILE A 629 0.45 27.73 -10.60
C ILE A 629 -0.31 26.69 -11.41
N ASP A 630 -0.72 27.06 -12.62
CA ASP A 630 -1.43 26.17 -13.56
C ASP A 630 -0.61 25.96 -14.85
N THR A 631 0.72 26.14 -14.76
CA THR A 631 1.71 25.86 -15.81
C THR A 631 2.91 25.15 -15.19
N PHE A 632 3.72 24.48 -15.99
CA PHE A 632 4.98 23.94 -15.48
C PHE A 632 5.91 25.04 -14.97
N GLY A 633 6.77 24.69 -14.02
CA GLY A 633 7.77 25.57 -13.44
C GLY A 633 8.90 25.94 -14.38
N ALA A 634 10.05 26.31 -13.85
CA ALA A 634 11.22 26.70 -14.62
C ALA A 634 12.51 26.45 -13.81
N SER A 635 13.63 26.24 -14.49
CA SER A 635 14.94 26.11 -13.85
C SER A 635 15.53 27.48 -13.51
N ALA A 636 15.52 27.83 -12.22
CA ALA A 636 16.15 29.04 -11.66
C ALA A 636 16.23 28.91 -10.11
N PRO A 637 17.00 29.78 -9.42
CA PRO A 637 16.96 29.82 -7.96
C PRO A 637 15.53 30.00 -7.41
N ALA A 638 15.20 29.29 -6.33
CA ALA A 638 13.85 29.23 -5.78
C ALA A 638 13.20 30.62 -5.56
N ASN A 639 13.95 31.58 -4.99
CA ASN A 639 13.45 32.93 -4.77
C ASN A 639 13.09 33.67 -6.08
N VAL A 640 13.78 33.38 -7.17
CA VAL A 640 13.47 33.94 -8.51
C VAL A 640 12.17 33.36 -9.00
N LEU A 641 11.97 32.04 -8.82
CA LEU A 641 10.75 31.34 -9.23
C LEU A 641 9.53 31.80 -8.45
N PHE A 642 9.60 31.87 -7.12
CA PHE A 642 8.51 32.40 -6.31
C PHE A 642 8.10 33.81 -6.77
N LYS A 643 9.06 34.68 -7.03
CA LYS A 643 8.78 36.03 -7.57
C LYS A 643 8.17 35.97 -8.97
N LYS A 644 8.74 35.16 -9.88
CA LYS A 644 8.26 34.99 -11.26
C LYS A 644 6.81 34.53 -11.33
N TYR A 645 6.44 33.58 -10.48
CA TYR A 645 5.08 33.03 -10.43
C TYR A 645 4.13 33.80 -9.50
N GLY A 646 4.58 34.94 -8.97
CA GLY A 646 3.73 35.88 -8.24
C GLY A 646 3.53 35.56 -6.75
N PHE A 647 4.34 34.70 -6.16
CA PHE A 647 4.33 34.44 -4.72
C PHE A 647 5.13 35.54 -3.98
N THR A 648 4.60 36.74 -3.99
CA THR A 648 5.14 37.92 -3.28
C THR A 648 4.03 38.57 -2.46
N VAL A 649 4.39 39.21 -1.34
CA VAL A 649 3.44 39.94 -0.49
C VAL A 649 2.67 40.96 -1.32
N GLU A 650 3.38 41.73 -2.15
CA GLU A 650 2.77 42.73 -3.04
C GLU A 650 1.68 42.13 -3.94
N ASN A 651 1.94 41.00 -4.60
CA ASN A 651 0.95 40.38 -5.50
C ASN A 651 -0.25 39.81 -4.72
N VAL A 652 -0.02 39.18 -3.57
CA VAL A 652 -1.10 38.67 -2.69
C VAL A 652 -1.99 39.83 -2.22
N VAL A 653 -1.38 40.93 -1.78
CA VAL A 653 -2.10 42.17 -1.38
C VAL A 653 -2.90 42.74 -2.55
N ASN A 654 -2.30 42.89 -3.74
CA ASN A 654 -2.99 43.41 -4.92
C ASN A 654 -4.17 42.49 -5.35
N LYS A 655 -4.01 41.18 -5.30
CA LYS A 655 -5.10 40.24 -5.55
C LYS A 655 -6.24 40.38 -4.53
N ALA A 656 -5.91 40.48 -3.24
CA ALA A 656 -6.90 40.71 -2.19
C ALA A 656 -7.65 42.04 -2.40
N LEU A 657 -6.93 43.15 -2.64
CA LEU A 657 -7.52 44.46 -2.91
C LEU A 657 -8.46 44.43 -4.12
N SER A 658 -8.16 43.64 -5.15
CA SER A 658 -9.02 43.48 -6.33
C SER A 658 -10.34 42.77 -6.07
N MET A 659 -10.50 42.12 -4.91
CA MET A 659 -11.77 41.57 -4.43
C MET A 659 -12.46 42.49 -3.41
N LEU A 660 -11.68 43.29 -2.69
CA LEU A 660 -12.15 44.12 -1.61
C LEU A 660 -12.78 45.46 -2.11
N LYS A 661 -12.22 45.96 -3.19
CA LYS A 661 -12.77 47.10 -3.93
C LYS A 661 -13.93 46.66 -4.84
#